data_5cb26e8c8dfd7d17ad5c8a69aa4e9d7e
#
_entry.id   5cb26e8c8dfd7d17ad5c8a69aa4e9d7e
#
_cell.length_a   1.000
_cell.length_b   1.000
_cell.length_c   1.000
_cell.angle_alpha   90.00
_cell.angle_beta   90.00
_cell.angle_gamma   90.00
#
_symmetry.space_group_name_H-M   'P 1'
#
loop_
_entity.id
_entity.type
_entity.pdbx_description
1 polymer ?
#
loop_
_entity_poly.entity_id
_entity_poly.type
_entity_poly.pdbx_seq_one_letter_code
_entity_poly.pdbx_strand_id
1 'polypeptide(L)'
;MQVEMTYVDNFLMFIFVSSCRHCNFMASNYQPITMQDFVHLHVHTQYSLLDGQASVSALVDKAMKDGMKGIAVTDHGNMFAIKEFTNYVNKKNGGPKGEIKDLKKRIAAIEAGEVECADKDAEIADCKAKIADAEGRLFKPIIGCEMYVARRTMDKKEGKPDQSGYHLIVLAKNEKGYHNLIKLVSRAWTKGYYMRPRTDRNELEKYHEGLIICSACLGGEVPKKITQGLLAEAEEAIQWYKNLFGDDYYLEMQRHKATVPKANHEAYPLQVNVNKHLIEYSKKYNVKLICTNDVHFVNEEHAEAHDRLICLSTGKDLDDPNRMYYTKQEWMKTKAEMNELFADVPEALSNTLEILDKVEYYSIDHAPIMPTFAIPEDFGTEEGYRQKYTEKDLFDEFTQDENGNVVLSEEAAKDKIKRLGGYDKLYRIKLEADYLKKLTFDGAKKFYGDPLSPEVKERLVFELHIMKTMGFPGYFLIVQDFIAAGRNMGVSIGPGRGSAAGSAVAYCLQITKIDPIKYDLLFERFLNPDRISLPDIDIDFDDDGRGEVLRWVTEKYGQEKVAHIITYGTMATKLAIKDVARVQKLPLAESDRLAKLVPDKIPDKKLNLKNAIEYVPELQAAEASPDPLVRDTMKYAKMLEGNVRGTGVHAC
;
A
#
# COMPACT_ATOMS: atom_id res chain seq x y z
N MET A 1 50.17 -5.79 32.32
CA MET A 1 49.91 -7.11 31.73
C MET A 1 48.60 -6.97 30.97
N GLN A 2 48.75 -6.72 29.66
CA GLN A 2 47.59 -6.65 28.73
C GLN A 2 47.10 -8.07 28.52
N VAL A 3 45.78 -8.26 28.57
CA VAL A 3 45.13 -9.48 28.13
C VAL A 3 44.17 -9.08 27.02
N GLU A 4 44.49 -9.46 25.81
CA GLU A 4 43.60 -9.44 24.65
C GLU A 4 42.44 -10.42 24.88
N MET A 5 41.20 -9.95 24.71
CA MET A 5 40.02 -10.80 24.66
C MET A 5 39.71 -11.14 23.21
N THR A 6 40.00 -12.37 22.81
CA THR A 6 39.43 -12.97 21.61
C THR A 6 38.09 -13.62 21.94
N TYR A 7 37.13 -13.37 21.10
CA TYR A 7 35.81 -14.01 21.09
C TYR A 7 35.91 -15.53 20.92
N VAL A 8 35.36 -16.30 21.83
CA VAL A 8 35.01 -17.71 21.64
C VAL A 8 33.69 -18.00 22.35
N ASP A 9 32.82 -18.58 21.59
CA ASP A 9 31.46 -19.06 21.79
C ASP A 9 30.92 -19.38 23.18
N ASN A 10 29.62 -19.17 23.30
CA ASN A 10 28.61 -19.36 24.38
C ASN A 10 28.65 -20.69 25.18
N PHE A 11 29.71 -21.49 25.15
CA PHE A 11 29.77 -22.78 25.84
C PHE A 11 30.62 -22.79 27.11
N LEU A 12 31.35 -21.73 27.41
CA LEU A 12 32.30 -21.70 28.55
C LEU A 12 31.80 -21.02 29.83
N MET A 13 30.57 -20.45 29.84
CA MET A 13 30.01 -19.82 31.04
C MET A 13 29.35 -20.78 32.01
N PHE A 14 29.18 -22.05 31.64
CA PHE A 14 28.51 -23.06 32.51
C PHE A 14 29.45 -23.83 33.47
N ILE A 15 30.76 -23.71 33.38
CA ILE A 15 31.69 -24.52 34.15
C ILE A 15 32.25 -23.80 35.40
N PHE A 16 32.13 -22.48 35.53
CA PHE A 16 32.74 -21.73 36.64
C PHE A 16 31.80 -21.41 37.81
N VAL A 17 30.49 -21.77 37.79
CA VAL A 17 29.51 -21.47 38.82
C VAL A 17 29.37 -22.59 39.87
N SER A 18 30.03 -23.73 39.72
CA SER A 18 29.83 -24.91 40.63
C SER A 18 30.64 -24.94 41.92
N SER A 19 31.45 -23.93 42.23
CA SER A 19 32.30 -23.98 43.42
C SER A 19 32.09 -22.89 44.50
N CYS A 20 31.07 -22.04 44.36
CA CYS A 20 30.77 -21.03 45.38
C CYS A 20 29.41 -21.29 46.03
N ARG A 21 29.41 -21.77 47.30
CA ARG A 21 28.18 -22.05 48.08
C ARG A 21 27.28 -20.84 48.31
N HIS A 22 27.71 -19.63 48.01
CA HIS A 22 26.90 -18.39 48.13
C HIS A 22 26.17 -18.02 46.81
N CYS A 23 26.56 -18.61 45.67
CA CYS A 23 25.90 -18.36 44.37
C CYS A 23 24.67 -19.27 44.13
N ASN A 24 24.52 -20.35 44.91
CA ASN A 24 23.36 -21.26 44.76
C ASN A 24 22.02 -20.67 45.24
N PHE A 25 22.01 -19.56 46.00
CA PHE A 25 20.76 -18.93 46.44
C PHE A 25 20.17 -17.96 45.38
N MET A 26 20.99 -17.46 44.45
CA MET A 26 20.52 -16.62 43.35
C MET A 26 20.17 -17.41 42.08
N ALA A 27 20.71 -18.63 41.95
CA ALA A 27 20.46 -19.45 40.73
C ALA A 27 19.14 -20.22 40.76
N SER A 28 18.47 -20.32 41.93
CA SER A 28 17.23 -21.10 42.09
C SER A 28 15.97 -20.39 41.59
N ASN A 29 16.06 -19.09 41.15
CA ASN A 29 14.94 -18.32 40.62
C ASN A 29 15.14 -17.84 39.17
N TYR A 30 16.20 -18.25 38.50
CA TYR A 30 16.38 -17.96 37.07
C TYR A 30 15.68 -19.04 36.25
N GLN A 31 14.35 -18.96 36.16
CA GLN A 31 13.69 -19.63 35.04
C GLN A 31 14.12 -18.89 33.76
N PRO A 32 14.67 -19.60 32.77
CA PRO A 32 14.93 -18.95 31.49
C PRO A 32 13.59 -18.40 31.01
N ILE A 33 13.51 -17.07 30.81
CA ILE A 33 12.34 -16.45 30.21
C ILE A 33 12.26 -17.07 28.81
N THR A 34 11.26 -17.94 28.63
CA THR A 34 10.97 -18.50 27.30
C THR A 34 10.52 -17.33 26.44
N MET A 35 11.38 -16.90 25.53
CA MET A 35 11.09 -15.78 24.65
C MET A 35 9.84 -16.10 23.81
N GLN A 36 8.80 -15.30 23.98
CA GLN A 36 7.57 -15.42 23.20
C GLN A 36 7.83 -14.88 21.79
N ASP A 37 7.30 -15.56 20.79
CA ASP A 37 7.22 -15.01 19.45
C ASP A 37 6.27 -13.79 19.43
N PHE A 38 6.52 -12.84 18.53
CA PHE A 38 5.83 -11.57 18.51
C PHE A 38 5.82 -10.98 17.10
N VAL A 39 4.77 -10.23 16.75
CA VAL A 39 4.70 -9.40 15.55
C VAL A 39 4.11 -8.01 15.88
N HIS A 40 4.62 -6.98 15.20
CA HIS A 40 4.09 -5.62 15.35
C HIS A 40 2.75 -5.48 14.63
N LEU A 41 1.72 -5.01 15.36
CA LEU A 41 0.34 -4.85 14.87
C LEU A 41 -0.12 -3.39 14.78
N HIS A 42 0.65 -2.43 15.34
CA HIS A 42 0.39 -1.00 15.30
C HIS A 42 1.66 -0.30 14.78
N VAL A 43 1.66 0.02 13.49
CA VAL A 43 2.85 0.48 12.77
C VAL A 43 2.49 1.57 11.77
N HIS A 44 3.17 2.70 11.88
CA HIS A 44 3.05 3.84 10.98
C HIS A 44 4.24 3.88 10.01
N THR A 45 3.91 4.03 8.73
CA THR A 45 4.89 4.26 7.68
C THR A 45 5.00 5.75 7.36
N GLN A 46 5.87 6.10 6.43
CA GLN A 46 5.94 7.45 5.86
C GLN A 46 4.62 7.97 5.25
N TYR A 47 3.62 7.10 5.08
CA TYR A 47 2.28 7.46 4.61
C TYR A 47 1.33 7.90 5.75
N SER A 48 1.76 7.79 7.01
CA SER A 48 1.23 8.61 8.10
C SER A 48 1.89 9.99 7.98
N LEU A 49 1.32 10.84 7.10
CA LEU A 49 1.96 12.03 6.54
C LEU A 49 2.52 12.98 7.60
N LEU A 50 3.83 13.26 7.52
CA LEU A 50 4.58 14.09 8.47
C LEU A 50 4.47 13.62 9.94
N ASP A 51 4.15 12.33 10.15
CA ASP A 51 4.12 11.69 11.46
C ASP A 51 4.98 10.41 11.45
N GLY A 52 4.71 9.45 10.57
CA GLY A 52 5.59 8.30 10.36
C GLY A 52 6.85 8.64 9.56
N GLN A 53 8.02 8.21 10.05
CA GLN A 53 9.31 8.36 9.36
C GLN A 53 9.75 7.07 8.65
N ALA A 54 9.18 5.93 9.04
CA ALA A 54 9.61 4.63 8.58
C ALA A 54 9.21 4.34 7.13
N SER A 55 10.15 3.92 6.28
CA SER A 55 9.81 3.40 4.96
C SER A 55 9.27 1.97 5.05
N VAL A 56 8.36 1.61 4.16
CA VAL A 56 7.78 0.26 4.07
C VAL A 56 8.87 -0.82 3.97
N SER A 57 9.85 -0.62 3.10
CA SER A 57 10.92 -1.59 2.88
C SER A 57 11.77 -1.80 4.12
N ALA A 58 12.13 -0.73 4.84
CA ALA A 58 12.96 -0.82 6.05
C ALA A 58 12.22 -1.54 7.20
N LEU A 59 10.93 -1.32 7.36
CA LEU A 59 10.10 -2.03 8.34
C LEU A 59 10.05 -3.54 8.06
N VAL A 60 9.74 -3.92 6.81
CA VAL A 60 9.68 -5.33 6.41
C VAL A 60 11.04 -6.00 6.55
N ASP A 61 12.13 -5.37 6.11
CA ASP A 61 13.48 -5.92 6.19
C ASP A 61 13.91 -6.14 7.65
N LYS A 62 13.60 -5.18 8.54
CA LYS A 62 13.91 -5.31 9.98
C LYS A 62 13.09 -6.42 10.63
N ALA A 63 11.77 -6.51 10.34
CA ALA A 63 10.92 -7.59 10.84
C ALA A 63 11.42 -8.97 10.43
N MET A 64 11.75 -9.15 9.14
CA MET A 64 12.29 -10.40 8.62
C MET A 64 13.65 -10.74 9.23
N LYS A 65 14.53 -9.75 9.39
CA LYS A 65 15.86 -9.93 10.02
C LYS A 65 15.75 -10.36 11.47
N ASP A 66 14.76 -9.86 12.21
CA ASP A 66 14.48 -10.25 13.60
C ASP A 66 13.71 -11.59 13.71
N GLY A 67 13.42 -12.25 12.58
CA GLY A 67 12.72 -13.53 12.52
C GLY A 67 11.23 -13.42 12.87
N MET A 68 10.61 -12.24 12.72
CA MET A 68 9.16 -12.10 12.78
C MET A 68 8.53 -12.75 11.55
N LYS A 69 7.35 -13.35 11.71
CA LYS A 69 6.63 -14.04 10.62
C LYS A 69 5.67 -13.14 9.83
N GLY A 70 5.53 -11.90 10.24
CA GLY A 70 4.69 -10.89 9.61
C GLY A 70 4.81 -9.54 10.29
N ILE A 71 4.14 -8.55 9.76
CA ILE A 71 4.01 -7.20 10.31
C ILE A 71 2.71 -6.58 9.81
N ALA A 72 2.08 -5.73 10.61
CA ALA A 72 0.99 -4.88 10.16
C ALA A 72 1.49 -3.53 9.63
N VAL A 73 0.69 -2.90 8.77
CA VAL A 73 0.76 -1.47 8.44
C VAL A 73 -0.58 -0.86 8.78
N THR A 74 -0.56 0.18 9.62
CA THR A 74 -1.76 0.80 10.20
C THR A 74 -1.66 2.32 10.19
N ASP A 75 -1.41 2.91 9.03
CA ASP A 75 -1.24 4.36 8.87
C ASP A 75 -2.49 5.16 9.31
N HIS A 76 -2.28 6.39 9.75
CA HIS A 76 -3.31 7.30 10.24
C HIS A 76 -4.38 7.62 9.17
N GLY A 77 -5.56 7.03 9.32
CA GLY A 77 -6.74 7.34 8.52
C GLY A 77 -6.62 7.08 7.02
N ASN A 78 -5.64 6.31 6.58
CA ASN A 78 -5.44 6.00 5.17
C ASN A 78 -4.86 4.60 4.93
N MET A 79 -4.86 4.18 3.67
CA MET A 79 -4.31 2.90 3.20
C MET A 79 -3.30 3.13 2.07
N PHE A 80 -2.62 4.28 2.04
CA PHE A 80 -1.76 4.66 0.93
C PHE A 80 -0.54 3.74 0.76
N ALA A 81 0.00 3.21 1.85
CA ALA A 81 1.14 2.30 1.83
C ALA A 81 0.83 0.90 1.29
N ILE A 82 -0.44 0.48 1.27
CA ILE A 82 -0.81 -0.95 1.19
C ILE A 82 -0.34 -1.61 -0.10
N LYS A 83 -0.42 -0.92 -1.25
CA LYS A 83 0.06 -1.49 -2.52
C LYS A 83 1.58 -1.66 -2.54
N GLU A 84 2.34 -0.66 -2.05
CA GLU A 84 3.80 -0.76 -1.91
C GLU A 84 4.16 -1.88 -0.94
N PHE A 85 3.48 -1.96 0.20
CA PHE A 85 3.70 -2.95 1.25
C PHE A 85 3.49 -4.38 0.74
N THR A 86 2.35 -4.66 0.12
CA THR A 86 2.04 -6.00 -0.39
C THR A 86 2.97 -6.40 -1.54
N ASN A 87 3.30 -5.48 -2.44
CA ASN A 87 4.26 -5.72 -3.52
C ASN A 87 5.66 -6.04 -2.97
N TYR A 88 6.12 -5.30 -1.96
CA TYR A 88 7.43 -5.53 -1.36
C TYR A 88 7.49 -6.89 -0.65
N VAL A 89 6.48 -7.23 0.15
CA VAL A 89 6.37 -8.55 0.79
C VAL A 89 6.27 -9.67 -0.24
N ASN A 90 5.49 -9.50 -1.31
CA ASN A 90 5.39 -10.48 -2.39
C ASN A 90 6.75 -10.72 -3.07
N LYS A 91 7.54 -9.66 -3.29
CA LYS A 91 8.90 -9.77 -3.81
C LYS A 91 9.80 -10.57 -2.86
N LYS A 92 9.75 -10.32 -1.55
CA LYS A 92 10.53 -11.07 -0.53
C LYS A 92 10.11 -12.54 -0.46
N ASN A 93 8.84 -12.83 -0.61
CA ASN A 93 8.28 -14.18 -0.63
C ASN A 93 8.48 -14.91 -1.98
N GLY A 94 9.12 -14.32 -2.97
CA GLY A 94 9.26 -14.88 -4.32
C GLY A 94 9.93 -16.25 -4.35
N GLY A 95 10.99 -16.46 -3.55
CA GLY A 95 11.68 -17.75 -3.44
C GLY A 95 10.77 -18.87 -2.92
N PRO A 96 10.23 -18.76 -1.69
CA PRO A 96 9.29 -19.74 -1.14
C PRO A 96 8.07 -20.00 -2.02
N LYS A 97 7.47 -18.94 -2.60
CA LYS A 97 6.32 -19.10 -3.52
C LYS A 97 6.69 -19.85 -4.81
N GLY A 98 7.88 -19.61 -5.35
CA GLY A 98 8.41 -20.35 -6.51
C GLY A 98 8.56 -21.83 -6.19
N GLU A 99 9.20 -22.14 -5.07
CA GLU A 99 9.38 -23.51 -4.58
C GLU A 99 8.03 -24.25 -4.39
N ILE A 100 7.06 -23.61 -3.74
CA ILE A 100 5.71 -24.16 -3.58
C ILE A 100 5.05 -24.45 -4.94
N LYS A 101 5.18 -23.53 -5.89
CA LYS A 101 4.61 -23.69 -7.24
C LYS A 101 5.22 -24.89 -7.98
N ASP A 102 6.54 -25.02 -7.91
CA ASP A 102 7.26 -26.10 -8.60
C ASP A 102 6.97 -27.46 -7.96
N LEU A 103 6.91 -27.53 -6.63
CA LEU A 103 6.51 -28.75 -5.91
C LEU A 103 5.06 -29.14 -6.20
N LYS A 104 4.12 -28.20 -6.28
CA LYS A 104 2.73 -28.50 -6.68
C LYS A 104 2.64 -29.01 -8.11
N LYS A 105 3.41 -28.45 -9.05
CA LYS A 105 3.50 -28.97 -10.41
C LYS A 105 4.05 -30.40 -10.44
N ARG A 106 5.09 -30.68 -9.63
CA ARG A 106 5.68 -32.01 -9.52
C ARG A 106 4.66 -33.04 -9.00
N ILE A 107 3.90 -32.68 -7.95
CA ILE A 107 2.80 -33.54 -7.45
C ILE A 107 1.80 -33.83 -8.57
N ALA A 108 1.34 -32.82 -9.28
CA ALA A 108 0.36 -32.99 -10.37
C ALA A 108 0.92 -33.92 -11.50
N ALA A 109 2.19 -33.76 -11.88
CA ALA A 109 2.83 -34.60 -12.87
C ALA A 109 2.97 -36.09 -12.41
N ILE A 110 3.27 -36.32 -11.11
CA ILE A 110 3.31 -37.64 -10.51
C ILE A 110 1.90 -38.29 -10.52
N GLU A 111 0.88 -37.55 -10.12
CA GLU A 111 -0.51 -37.99 -10.11
C GLU A 111 -1.02 -38.30 -11.51
N ALA A 112 -0.65 -37.52 -12.53
CA ALA A 112 -0.96 -37.76 -13.94
C ALA A 112 -0.15 -38.91 -14.56
N GLY A 113 0.88 -39.44 -13.89
CA GLY A 113 1.73 -40.49 -14.41
C GLY A 113 2.75 -40.02 -15.46
N GLU A 114 3.00 -38.74 -15.54
CA GLU A 114 3.99 -38.11 -16.46
C GLU A 114 5.43 -38.26 -15.96
N VAL A 115 5.61 -38.57 -14.68
CA VAL A 115 6.92 -38.80 -14.05
C VAL A 115 6.99 -40.18 -13.44
N GLU A 116 7.95 -41.00 -13.86
CA GLU A 116 8.26 -42.29 -13.24
C GLU A 116 8.93 -42.10 -11.90
N CYS A 117 8.39 -42.66 -10.83
CA CYS A 117 8.97 -42.72 -9.50
C CYS A 117 8.80 -44.10 -8.88
N ALA A 118 9.79 -44.51 -8.10
CA ALA A 118 9.84 -45.85 -7.47
C ALA A 118 8.71 -46.03 -6.42
N ASP A 119 8.35 -44.95 -5.69
CA ASP A 119 7.25 -44.94 -4.72
C ASP A 119 6.55 -43.57 -4.84
N LYS A 120 5.39 -43.59 -5.48
CA LYS A 120 4.60 -42.36 -5.73
C LYS A 120 4.10 -41.72 -4.45
N ASP A 121 3.64 -42.51 -3.50
CA ASP A 121 3.07 -42.00 -2.25
C ASP A 121 4.14 -41.37 -1.36
N ALA A 122 5.33 -41.98 -1.28
CA ALA A 122 6.47 -41.43 -0.56
C ALA A 122 6.96 -40.11 -1.16
N GLU A 123 7.03 -40.01 -2.49
CA GLU A 123 7.49 -38.79 -3.17
C GLU A 123 6.49 -37.62 -3.07
N ILE A 124 5.19 -37.92 -3.15
CA ILE A 124 4.13 -36.93 -2.90
C ILE A 124 4.18 -36.45 -1.44
N ALA A 125 4.41 -37.36 -0.47
CA ALA A 125 4.54 -37.01 0.94
C ALA A 125 5.75 -36.11 1.20
N ASP A 126 6.91 -36.39 0.58
CA ASP A 126 8.10 -35.53 0.65
C ASP A 126 7.84 -34.14 0.04
N CYS A 127 7.21 -34.08 -1.14
CA CYS A 127 6.82 -32.81 -1.74
C CYS A 127 5.87 -32.01 -0.84
N LYS A 128 4.89 -32.64 -0.21
CA LYS A 128 3.97 -32.00 0.75
C LYS A 128 4.70 -31.49 1.99
N ALA A 129 5.65 -32.23 2.53
CA ALA A 129 6.47 -31.80 3.66
C ALA A 129 7.33 -30.56 3.29
N LYS A 130 7.95 -30.54 2.11
CA LYS A 130 8.69 -29.39 1.60
C LYS A 130 7.80 -28.18 1.33
N ILE A 131 6.56 -28.38 0.87
CA ILE A 131 5.57 -27.30 0.72
C ILE A 131 5.27 -26.69 2.09
N ALA A 132 5.00 -27.52 3.11
CA ALA A 132 4.72 -27.03 4.47
C ALA A 132 5.90 -26.25 5.06
N ASP A 133 7.14 -26.68 4.84
CA ASP A 133 8.33 -25.93 5.22
C ASP A 133 8.42 -24.58 4.48
N ALA A 134 8.21 -24.58 3.17
CA ALA A 134 8.21 -23.34 2.38
C ALA A 134 7.08 -22.37 2.77
N GLU A 135 5.89 -22.89 3.08
CA GLU A 135 4.76 -22.10 3.63
C GLU A 135 5.12 -21.50 5.00
N GLY A 136 5.83 -22.24 5.86
CA GLY A 136 6.33 -21.74 7.16
C GLY A 136 7.37 -20.62 7.05
N ARG A 137 8.02 -20.47 5.89
CA ARG A 137 8.98 -19.39 5.59
C ARG A 137 8.34 -18.15 4.95
N LEU A 138 7.06 -18.18 4.62
CA LEU A 138 6.36 -17.03 4.07
C LEU A 138 6.19 -15.94 5.15
N PHE A 139 6.57 -14.72 4.79
CA PHE A 139 6.30 -13.54 5.60
C PHE A 139 4.90 -13.00 5.31
N LYS A 140 4.08 -12.79 6.33
CA LYS A 140 2.67 -12.40 6.17
C LYS A 140 2.47 -10.89 6.29
N PRO A 141 1.96 -10.20 5.25
CA PRO A 141 1.53 -8.81 5.36
C PRO A 141 0.16 -8.76 6.05
N ILE A 142 0.03 -7.93 7.09
CA ILE A 142 -1.24 -7.64 7.73
C ILE A 142 -1.67 -6.23 7.31
N ILE A 143 -2.75 -6.15 6.55
CA ILE A 143 -3.29 -4.89 6.04
C ILE A 143 -4.19 -4.27 7.10
N GLY A 144 -3.94 -3.01 7.45
CA GLY A 144 -4.73 -2.29 8.43
C GLY A 144 -4.75 -0.78 8.22
N CYS A 145 -5.39 -0.11 9.15
CA CYS A 145 -5.46 1.34 9.25
C CYS A 145 -5.73 1.71 10.71
N GLU A 146 -5.05 2.72 11.23
CA GLU A 146 -5.48 3.38 12.45
C GLU A 146 -6.54 4.42 12.09
N MET A 147 -7.80 4.07 12.36
CA MET A 147 -8.96 4.89 12.01
C MET A 147 -9.30 5.89 13.12
N TYR A 148 -9.94 6.97 12.74
CA TYR A 148 -10.55 7.93 13.67
C TYR A 148 -12.04 7.63 13.80
N VAL A 149 -12.50 7.20 14.98
CA VAL A 149 -13.92 6.94 15.26
C VAL A 149 -14.54 8.19 15.89
N ALA A 150 -15.52 8.78 15.22
CA ALA A 150 -16.19 9.98 15.69
C ALA A 150 -16.80 9.78 17.09
N ARG A 151 -16.65 10.77 17.96
CA ARG A 151 -17.20 10.71 19.33
C ARG A 151 -18.74 10.74 19.37
N ARG A 152 -19.35 11.30 18.34
CA ARG A 152 -20.80 11.28 18.08
C ARG A 152 -21.03 10.46 16.80
N THR A 153 -21.45 11.08 15.73
CA THR A 153 -21.57 10.48 14.39
C THR A 153 -20.73 11.25 13.39
N MET A 154 -20.31 10.62 12.31
CA MET A 154 -19.36 11.20 11.34
C MET A 154 -19.93 12.39 10.55
N ASP A 155 -21.26 12.52 10.51
CA ASP A 155 -21.97 13.64 9.88
C ASP A 155 -21.96 14.91 10.75
N LYS A 156 -21.75 14.79 12.07
CA LYS A 156 -21.59 15.93 12.97
C LYS A 156 -20.23 16.60 12.75
N LYS A 157 -20.24 17.90 12.45
CA LYS A 157 -19.04 18.69 12.10
C LYS A 157 -19.05 20.04 12.84
N GLU A 158 -19.20 19.99 14.16
CA GLU A 158 -19.46 21.12 15.01
C GLU A 158 -18.39 21.27 16.11
N GLY A 159 -17.46 22.18 15.92
CA GLY A 159 -16.45 22.55 16.92
C GLY A 159 -15.44 21.47 17.30
N LYS A 160 -14.72 21.70 18.39
CA LYS A 160 -13.59 20.84 18.83
C LYS A 160 -13.95 19.36 19.06
N PRO A 161 -15.12 18.99 19.60
CA PRO A 161 -15.44 17.57 19.83
C PRO A 161 -15.43 16.73 18.56
N ASP A 162 -15.78 17.33 17.42
CA ASP A 162 -15.90 16.62 16.14
C ASP A 162 -14.64 16.73 15.24
N GLN A 163 -13.66 17.57 15.59
CA GLN A 163 -12.46 17.79 14.77
C GLN A 163 -11.57 16.56 14.64
N SER A 164 -11.69 15.60 15.57
CA SER A 164 -10.99 14.33 15.56
C SER A 164 -11.90 13.24 16.10
N GLY A 165 -11.43 12.00 16.09
CA GLY A 165 -12.09 10.84 16.68
C GLY A 165 -11.20 10.13 17.70
N TYR A 166 -11.71 9.03 18.24
CA TYR A 166 -10.91 8.06 18.96
C TYR A 166 -10.11 7.23 17.96
N HIS A 167 -8.87 6.90 18.31
CA HIS A 167 -8.06 5.99 17.51
C HIS A 167 -8.59 4.56 17.63
N LEU A 168 -8.54 3.82 16.56
CA LEU A 168 -8.95 2.42 16.50
C LEU A 168 -8.10 1.68 15.48
N ILE A 169 -7.40 0.63 15.91
CA ILE A 169 -6.67 -0.23 14.97
C ILE A 169 -7.66 -1.20 14.34
N VAL A 170 -7.73 -1.15 13.01
CA VAL A 170 -8.60 -2.00 12.20
C VAL A 170 -7.73 -2.78 11.24
N LEU A 171 -7.73 -4.11 11.38
CA LEU A 171 -6.95 -5.03 10.54
C LEU A 171 -7.88 -5.85 9.65
N ALA A 172 -7.50 -6.06 8.40
CA ALA A 172 -8.25 -6.90 7.46
C ALA A 172 -7.83 -8.36 7.64
N LYS A 173 -8.76 -9.19 8.14
CA LYS A 173 -8.56 -10.61 8.38
C LYS A 173 -8.48 -11.43 7.09
N ASN A 174 -9.28 -11.03 6.09
CA ASN A 174 -9.40 -11.69 4.79
C ASN A 174 -9.80 -10.69 3.70
N GLU A 175 -9.99 -11.18 2.48
CA GLU A 175 -10.37 -10.35 1.32
C GLU A 175 -11.67 -9.55 1.57
N LYS A 176 -12.67 -10.16 2.21
CA LYS A 176 -13.92 -9.47 2.58
C LYS A 176 -13.64 -8.30 3.54
N GLY A 177 -12.81 -8.54 4.56
CA GLY A 177 -12.37 -7.51 5.50
C GLY A 177 -11.58 -6.40 4.81
N TYR A 178 -10.71 -6.74 3.86
CA TYR A 178 -9.98 -5.76 3.06
C TYR A 178 -10.93 -4.82 2.29
N HIS A 179 -11.93 -5.38 1.60
CA HIS A 179 -12.93 -4.57 0.90
C HIS A 179 -13.81 -3.74 1.85
N ASN A 180 -14.13 -4.25 3.04
CA ASN A 180 -14.86 -3.50 4.05
C ASN A 180 -14.00 -2.37 4.63
N LEU A 181 -12.71 -2.61 4.88
CA LEU A 181 -11.78 -1.57 5.33
C LEU A 181 -11.63 -0.44 4.28
N ILE A 182 -11.52 -0.77 2.98
CA ILE A 182 -11.54 0.22 1.90
C ILE A 182 -12.79 1.09 1.96
N LYS A 183 -13.97 0.48 2.17
CA LYS A 183 -15.23 1.23 2.27
C LYS A 183 -15.24 2.15 3.48
N LEU A 184 -14.82 1.66 4.64
CA LEU A 184 -14.73 2.46 5.86
C LEU A 184 -13.80 3.67 5.68
N VAL A 185 -12.58 3.45 5.18
CA VAL A 185 -11.59 4.51 4.96
C VAL A 185 -12.09 5.49 3.88
N SER A 186 -12.61 5.02 2.75
CA SER A 186 -13.11 5.89 1.68
C SER A 186 -14.28 6.75 2.14
N ARG A 187 -15.21 6.17 2.92
CA ARG A 187 -16.36 6.91 3.48
C ARG A 187 -15.94 7.91 4.55
N ALA A 188 -14.91 7.57 5.34
CA ALA A 188 -14.32 8.51 6.30
C ALA A 188 -13.77 9.77 5.59
N TRP A 189 -13.12 9.60 4.43
CA TRP A 189 -12.63 10.72 3.63
C TRP A 189 -13.74 11.49 2.92
N THR A 190 -14.68 10.80 2.27
CA THR A 190 -15.70 11.44 1.41
C THR A 190 -16.88 11.99 2.19
N LYS A 191 -17.24 11.39 3.32
CA LYS A 191 -18.43 11.79 4.13
C LYS A 191 -18.05 12.28 5.52
N GLY A 192 -17.12 11.58 6.20
CA GLY A 192 -16.77 11.82 7.58
C GLY A 192 -15.67 12.86 7.81
N TYR A 193 -15.08 13.42 6.77
CA TYR A 193 -13.98 14.36 6.90
C TYR A 193 -14.37 15.66 7.60
N TYR A 194 -13.71 15.91 8.74
CA TYR A 194 -13.74 17.19 9.44
C TYR A 194 -12.44 17.33 10.25
N MET A 195 -11.43 17.96 9.66
CA MET A 195 -10.03 18.02 10.10
C MET A 195 -9.31 16.66 10.06
N ARG A 196 -10.02 15.55 10.25
CA ARG A 196 -9.55 14.16 10.12
C ARG A 196 -10.60 13.32 9.40
N PRO A 197 -10.22 12.26 8.70
CA PRO A 197 -11.17 11.32 8.09
C PRO A 197 -11.76 10.43 9.17
N ARG A 198 -13.03 10.64 9.54
CA ARG A 198 -13.68 9.94 10.65
C ARG A 198 -14.71 8.93 10.14
N THR A 199 -14.66 7.75 10.69
CA THR A 199 -15.77 6.79 10.67
C THR A 199 -16.59 6.92 11.95
N ASP A 200 -17.65 6.12 12.11
CA ASP A 200 -18.43 6.02 13.34
C ASP A 200 -18.92 4.60 13.58
N ARG A 201 -19.63 4.39 14.70
CA ARG A 201 -20.16 3.07 15.09
C ARG A 201 -21.17 2.54 14.07
N ASN A 202 -21.98 3.38 13.43
CA ASN A 202 -22.95 2.95 12.41
C ASN A 202 -22.25 2.37 11.19
N GLU A 203 -21.16 2.99 10.75
CA GLU A 203 -20.36 2.48 9.62
C GLU A 203 -19.61 1.18 10.01
N LEU A 204 -19.09 1.11 11.25
CA LEU A 204 -18.45 -0.11 11.76
C LEU A 204 -19.47 -1.27 11.84
N GLU A 205 -20.69 -1.06 12.33
CA GLU A 205 -21.73 -2.08 12.33
C GLU A 205 -22.05 -2.59 10.92
N LYS A 206 -22.08 -1.70 9.95
CA LYS A 206 -22.38 -2.05 8.55
C LYS A 206 -21.27 -2.82 7.85
N TYR A 207 -20.02 -2.56 8.19
CA TYR A 207 -18.85 -3.09 7.47
C TYR A 207 -17.89 -3.87 8.38
N HIS A 208 -18.36 -4.46 9.49
CA HIS A 208 -17.53 -5.15 10.49
C HIS A 208 -16.96 -6.50 10.02
N GLU A 209 -17.63 -7.17 9.07
CA GLU A 209 -17.31 -8.53 8.67
C GLU A 209 -15.88 -8.64 8.12
N GLY A 210 -15.11 -9.62 8.62
CA GLY A 210 -13.73 -9.87 8.20
C GLY A 210 -12.71 -8.90 8.77
N LEU A 211 -13.06 -8.12 9.80
CA LEU A 211 -12.16 -7.19 10.48
C LEU A 211 -11.76 -7.70 11.86
N ILE A 212 -10.52 -7.40 12.24
CA ILE A 212 -9.98 -7.56 13.60
C ILE A 212 -9.74 -6.15 14.16
N ILE A 213 -10.14 -5.92 15.40
CA ILE A 213 -10.12 -4.61 16.06
C ILE A 213 -9.23 -4.64 17.29
N CYS A 214 -8.35 -3.63 17.46
CA CYS A 214 -7.57 -3.41 18.67
C CYS A 214 -7.86 -2.01 19.24
N SER A 215 -7.84 -1.88 20.57
CA SER A 215 -8.28 -0.67 21.29
C SER A 215 -7.38 0.56 21.11
N ALA A 216 -6.31 0.44 20.35
CA ALA A 216 -5.33 1.47 20.01
C ALA A 216 -4.55 2.06 21.22
N CYS A 217 -3.82 3.16 20.96
CA CYS A 217 -2.97 3.87 21.93
C CYS A 217 -3.79 4.71 22.95
N LEU A 218 -3.15 5.63 23.67
CA LEU A 218 -3.85 6.58 24.57
C LEU A 218 -4.92 7.43 23.86
N GLY A 219 -4.89 7.50 22.54
CA GLY A 219 -5.91 8.15 21.70
C GLY A 219 -7.16 7.29 21.49
N GLY A 220 -7.14 6.00 21.79
CA GLY A 220 -8.27 5.10 21.66
C GLY A 220 -9.43 5.42 22.61
N GLU A 221 -10.64 4.95 22.28
CA GLU A 221 -11.85 5.24 23.07
C GLU A 221 -11.73 4.73 24.51
N VAL A 222 -11.37 3.47 24.68
CA VAL A 222 -11.24 2.83 26.01
C VAL A 222 -10.10 3.47 26.83
N PRO A 223 -8.85 3.58 26.32
CA PRO A 223 -7.78 4.26 27.05
C PRO A 223 -8.12 5.71 27.41
N LYS A 224 -8.75 6.45 26.50
CA LYS A 224 -9.12 7.85 26.73
C LYS A 224 -10.14 8.01 27.85
N LYS A 225 -11.16 7.15 27.88
CA LYS A 225 -12.18 7.15 28.94
C LYS A 225 -11.57 6.79 30.30
N ILE A 226 -10.64 5.82 30.34
CA ILE A 226 -9.91 5.46 31.57
C ILE A 226 -9.10 6.67 32.09
N THR A 227 -8.32 7.34 31.22
CA THR A 227 -7.52 8.51 31.61
C THR A 227 -8.36 9.69 32.09
N GLN A 228 -9.61 9.77 31.67
CA GLN A 228 -10.60 10.78 32.10
C GLN A 228 -11.37 10.37 33.36
N GLY A 229 -11.16 9.17 33.90
CA GLY A 229 -11.91 8.64 35.05
C GLY A 229 -13.32 8.15 34.71
N LEU A 230 -13.67 8.05 33.44
CA LEU A 230 -14.98 7.62 32.93
C LEU A 230 -15.02 6.09 32.79
N LEU A 231 -14.84 5.38 33.91
CA LEU A 231 -14.63 3.93 33.90
C LEU A 231 -15.86 3.15 33.41
N ALA A 232 -17.05 3.57 33.80
CA ALA A 232 -18.31 2.94 33.35
C ALA A 232 -18.46 3.05 31.81
N GLU A 233 -18.16 4.21 31.24
CA GLU A 233 -18.22 4.42 29.80
C GLU A 233 -17.11 3.63 29.06
N ALA A 234 -15.95 3.43 29.69
CA ALA A 234 -14.89 2.57 29.14
C ALA A 234 -15.35 1.11 29.05
N GLU A 235 -16.03 0.64 30.09
CA GLU A 235 -16.61 -0.71 30.13
C GLU A 235 -17.74 -0.89 29.08
N GLU A 236 -18.63 0.09 28.93
CA GLU A 236 -19.65 0.09 27.89
C GLU A 236 -19.03 0.02 26.47
N ALA A 237 -17.96 0.76 26.24
CA ALA A 237 -17.25 0.70 24.96
C ALA A 237 -16.65 -0.69 24.70
N ILE A 238 -16.00 -1.31 25.70
CA ILE A 238 -15.47 -2.68 25.58
C ILE A 238 -16.58 -3.66 25.24
N GLN A 239 -17.73 -3.58 25.92
CA GLN A 239 -18.87 -4.46 25.67
C GLN A 239 -19.42 -4.27 24.25
N TRP A 240 -19.52 -3.02 23.78
CA TRP A 240 -19.99 -2.72 22.44
C TRP A 240 -19.09 -3.34 21.38
N TYR A 241 -17.76 -3.15 21.48
CA TYR A 241 -16.80 -3.74 20.53
C TYR A 241 -16.81 -5.27 20.64
N LYS A 242 -16.84 -5.85 21.84
CA LYS A 242 -16.89 -7.31 22.03
C LYS A 242 -18.17 -7.92 21.47
N ASN A 243 -19.32 -7.26 21.61
CA ASN A 243 -20.58 -7.73 21.05
C ASN A 243 -20.57 -7.72 19.51
N LEU A 244 -19.94 -6.71 18.89
CA LEU A 244 -19.89 -6.60 17.43
C LEU A 244 -18.84 -7.51 16.80
N PHE A 245 -17.65 -7.60 17.39
CA PHE A 245 -16.49 -8.29 16.78
C PHE A 245 -16.18 -9.64 17.42
N GLY A 246 -16.80 -9.98 18.52
CA GLY A 246 -16.58 -11.26 19.21
C GLY A 246 -15.11 -11.45 19.62
N ASP A 247 -14.52 -12.56 19.19
CA ASP A 247 -13.12 -12.91 19.47
C ASP A 247 -12.11 -12.22 18.56
N ASP A 248 -12.58 -11.38 17.65
CA ASP A 248 -11.74 -10.52 16.80
C ASP A 248 -11.57 -9.11 17.39
N TYR A 249 -11.94 -8.90 18.68
CA TYR A 249 -11.65 -7.68 19.44
C TYR A 249 -10.59 -7.93 20.51
N TYR A 250 -9.58 -7.03 20.57
CA TYR A 250 -8.44 -7.11 21.49
C TYR A 250 -8.21 -5.79 22.21
N LEU A 251 -7.79 -5.88 23.49
CA LEU A 251 -7.34 -4.74 24.28
C LEU A 251 -5.82 -4.57 24.10
N GLU A 252 -5.40 -3.38 23.70
CA GLU A 252 -4.03 -3.06 23.31
C GLU A 252 -3.28 -2.33 24.41
N MET A 253 -2.15 -2.89 24.82
CA MET A 253 -1.25 -2.34 25.83
C MET A 253 -0.01 -1.73 25.19
N GLN A 254 0.42 -0.58 25.69
CA GLN A 254 1.66 0.09 25.28
C GLN A 254 2.49 0.54 26.49
N ARG A 255 3.81 0.62 26.33
CA ARG A 255 4.75 1.04 27.37
C ARG A 255 5.87 1.88 26.77
N HIS A 256 5.76 3.21 26.87
CA HIS A 256 6.73 4.16 26.34
C HIS A 256 7.34 5.00 27.46
N LYS A 257 8.30 4.42 28.19
CA LYS A 257 9.02 5.13 29.26
C LYS A 257 10.11 5.99 28.64
N ALA A 258 9.85 7.30 28.54
CA ALA A 258 10.83 8.26 28.03
C ALA A 258 12.10 8.26 28.91
N THR A 259 13.27 8.24 28.27
CA THR A 259 14.60 8.14 28.92
C THR A 259 15.51 9.33 28.65
N VAL A 260 15.12 10.22 27.74
CA VAL A 260 15.95 11.33 27.29
C VAL A 260 15.27 12.68 27.50
N PRO A 261 16.04 13.79 27.65
CA PRO A 261 15.47 15.13 27.71
C PRO A 261 14.63 15.47 26.47
N LYS A 262 13.71 16.43 26.61
CA LYS A 262 12.82 16.88 25.54
C LYS A 262 12.02 15.73 24.91
N ALA A 263 11.58 14.78 25.73
CA ALA A 263 10.63 13.73 25.37
C ALA A 263 9.36 13.89 26.19
N ASN A 264 8.26 13.27 25.77
CA ASN A 264 7.02 13.23 26.53
C ASN A 264 7.14 12.25 27.70
N HIS A 265 7.39 12.76 28.91
CA HIS A 265 7.47 11.96 30.12
C HIS A 265 6.10 11.66 30.75
N GLU A 266 5.04 12.32 30.29
CA GLU A 266 3.69 12.16 30.87
C GLU A 266 2.95 10.95 30.31
N ALA A 267 3.30 10.48 29.12
CA ALA A 267 2.63 9.37 28.46
C ALA A 267 2.74 8.06 29.27
N TYR A 268 3.92 7.73 29.78
CA TYR A 268 4.14 6.46 30.49
C TYR A 268 3.32 6.30 31.78
N PRO A 269 3.21 7.29 32.69
CA PRO A 269 2.31 7.21 33.83
C PRO A 269 0.85 6.98 33.45
N LEU A 270 0.38 7.60 32.36
CA LEU A 270 -0.97 7.36 31.84
C LEU A 270 -1.12 5.94 31.31
N GLN A 271 -0.13 5.43 30.57
CA GLN A 271 -0.13 4.04 30.09
C GLN A 271 -0.12 3.03 31.24
N VAL A 272 0.64 3.27 32.31
CA VAL A 272 0.63 2.40 33.51
C VAL A 272 -0.77 2.32 34.11
N ASN A 273 -1.46 3.45 34.27
CA ASN A 273 -2.84 3.48 34.76
C ASN A 273 -3.80 2.76 33.81
N VAL A 274 -3.72 3.01 32.51
CA VAL A 274 -4.56 2.37 31.49
C VAL A 274 -4.33 0.85 31.48
N ASN A 275 -3.08 0.40 31.43
CA ASN A 275 -2.73 -1.02 31.36
C ASN A 275 -3.25 -1.80 32.58
N LYS A 276 -3.23 -1.20 33.78
CA LYS A 276 -3.82 -1.81 34.97
C LYS A 276 -5.30 -2.15 34.74
N HIS A 277 -6.09 -1.20 34.25
CA HIS A 277 -7.51 -1.40 33.97
C HIS A 277 -7.73 -2.38 32.81
N LEU A 278 -6.90 -2.32 31.74
CA LEU A 278 -7.01 -3.25 30.63
C LEU A 278 -6.81 -4.71 31.08
N ILE A 279 -5.86 -4.98 31.99
CA ILE A 279 -5.65 -6.32 32.56
C ILE A 279 -6.88 -6.79 33.36
N GLU A 280 -7.49 -5.90 34.13
CA GLU A 280 -8.72 -6.21 34.89
C GLU A 280 -9.90 -6.46 33.95
N TYR A 281 -10.09 -5.59 32.93
CA TYR A 281 -11.19 -5.70 31.96
C TYR A 281 -11.02 -6.88 31.00
N SER A 282 -9.80 -7.25 30.66
CA SER A 282 -9.52 -8.47 29.88
C SER A 282 -10.13 -9.71 30.54
N LYS A 283 -9.91 -9.87 31.84
CA LYS A 283 -10.47 -10.96 32.63
C LYS A 283 -11.98 -10.84 32.80
N LYS A 284 -12.47 -9.64 33.09
CA LYS A 284 -13.89 -9.37 33.37
C LYS A 284 -14.78 -9.62 32.15
N TYR A 285 -14.32 -9.23 30.96
CA TYR A 285 -15.09 -9.27 29.71
C TYR A 285 -14.64 -10.38 28.75
N ASN A 286 -13.69 -11.21 29.16
CA ASN A 286 -13.08 -12.24 28.31
C ASN A 286 -12.63 -11.68 26.95
N VAL A 287 -11.84 -10.59 27.00
CA VAL A 287 -11.21 -9.95 25.84
C VAL A 287 -9.70 -10.12 25.97
N LYS A 288 -9.05 -10.66 24.94
CA LYS A 288 -7.61 -10.92 24.99
C LYS A 288 -6.79 -9.62 24.95
N LEU A 289 -5.65 -9.64 25.65
CA LEU A 289 -4.67 -8.55 25.60
C LEU A 289 -3.69 -8.78 24.44
N ILE A 290 -3.28 -7.70 23.81
CA ILE A 290 -2.09 -7.65 22.94
C ILE A 290 -1.18 -6.52 23.41
N CYS A 291 0.09 -6.56 23.03
CA CYS A 291 0.99 -5.45 23.21
C CYS A 291 1.49 -4.92 21.86
N THR A 292 1.68 -3.61 21.78
CA THR A 292 2.23 -2.93 20.60
C THR A 292 3.22 -1.84 21.01
N ASN A 293 3.94 -1.29 20.04
CA ASN A 293 4.88 -0.19 20.29
C ASN A 293 4.57 1.08 19.51
N ASP A 294 3.42 1.15 18.83
CA ASP A 294 3.02 2.37 18.09
C ASP A 294 4.17 2.90 17.22
N VAL A 295 4.68 2.02 16.35
CA VAL A 295 5.94 2.24 15.63
C VAL A 295 5.80 3.40 14.66
N HIS A 296 6.66 4.42 14.78
CA HIS A 296 6.72 5.59 13.89
C HIS A 296 8.04 5.71 13.12
N PHE A 297 9.10 5.06 13.62
CA PHE A 297 10.41 5.03 12.98
C PHE A 297 11.10 3.67 13.20
N VAL A 298 12.11 3.37 12.36
CA VAL A 298 12.67 2.02 12.29
C VAL A 298 13.62 1.73 13.45
N ASN A 299 14.57 2.61 13.73
CA ASN A 299 15.62 2.40 14.73
C ASN A 299 15.63 3.53 15.75
N GLU A 300 16.16 3.27 16.95
CA GLU A 300 16.25 4.24 18.03
C GLU A 300 16.97 5.56 17.62
N GLU A 301 18.05 5.45 16.81
CA GLU A 301 18.78 6.60 16.31
C GLU A 301 17.97 7.53 15.40
N HIS A 302 16.81 7.10 14.90
CA HIS A 302 15.90 7.91 14.09
C HIS A 302 15.02 8.85 14.93
N ALA A 303 14.98 8.71 16.25
CA ALA A 303 14.11 9.48 17.14
C ALA A 303 14.26 11.00 16.98
N GLU A 304 15.51 11.47 16.80
CA GLU A 304 15.78 12.90 16.62
C GLU A 304 15.38 13.41 15.22
N ALA A 305 15.47 12.57 14.18
CA ALA A 305 14.93 12.89 12.86
C ALA A 305 13.40 12.95 12.88
N HIS A 306 12.77 11.98 13.54
CA HIS A 306 11.33 11.96 13.76
C HIS A 306 10.84 13.20 14.52
N ASP A 307 11.52 13.64 15.57
CA ASP A 307 11.18 14.85 16.33
C ASP A 307 11.16 16.11 15.43
N ARG A 308 12.05 16.19 14.44
CA ARG A 308 12.05 17.25 13.42
C ARG A 308 10.89 17.12 12.44
N LEU A 309 10.52 15.90 12.09
CA LEU A 309 9.34 15.63 11.25
C LEU A 309 8.06 16.11 11.94
N ILE A 310 7.92 15.87 13.26
CA ILE A 310 6.79 16.38 14.06
C ILE A 310 6.77 17.90 14.12
N CYS A 311 7.93 18.55 14.21
CA CYS A 311 8.02 20.01 14.12
C CYS A 311 7.54 20.52 12.75
N LEU A 312 7.89 19.84 11.67
CA LEU A 312 7.41 20.18 10.32
C LEU A 312 5.88 20.04 10.23
N SER A 313 5.33 18.93 10.74
CA SER A 313 3.90 18.64 10.77
C SER A 313 3.08 19.70 11.51
N THR A 314 3.60 20.16 12.65
CA THR A 314 2.90 21.09 13.56
C THR A 314 3.22 22.55 13.30
N GLY A 315 4.15 22.86 12.37
CA GLY A 315 4.60 24.22 12.09
C GLY A 315 5.37 24.87 13.25
N LYS A 316 6.02 24.05 14.08
CA LYS A 316 6.77 24.47 15.25
C LYS A 316 8.29 24.35 15.04
N ASP A 317 9.07 25.02 15.89
CA ASP A 317 10.52 24.88 15.92
C ASP A 317 10.94 23.95 17.08
N LEU A 318 12.15 23.41 17.02
CA LEU A 318 12.68 22.47 18.02
C LEU A 318 12.79 23.06 19.44
N ASP A 319 12.91 24.38 19.57
CA ASP A 319 13.01 25.08 20.84
C ASP A 319 11.68 25.65 21.35
N ASP A 320 10.57 25.49 20.61
CA ASP A 320 9.25 25.91 21.07
C ASP A 320 8.82 25.05 22.28
N PRO A 321 8.61 25.65 23.46
CA PRO A 321 8.23 24.93 24.66
C PRO A 321 6.81 24.32 24.60
N ASN A 322 5.97 24.82 23.69
CA ASN A 322 4.58 24.39 23.53
C ASN A 322 4.37 23.45 22.34
N ARG A 323 5.44 22.85 21.83
CA ARG A 323 5.34 21.89 20.75
C ARG A 323 4.95 20.49 21.23
N MET A 324 4.47 19.66 20.33
CA MET A 324 4.23 18.26 20.58
C MET A 324 5.56 17.50 20.74
N TYR A 325 5.61 16.62 21.73
CA TYR A 325 6.70 15.69 21.97
C TYR A 325 6.19 14.26 21.98
N TYR A 326 6.89 13.38 21.26
CA TYR A 326 6.77 11.93 21.43
C TYR A 326 7.65 11.46 22.59
N THR A 327 7.50 10.21 23.01
CA THR A 327 8.32 9.63 24.07
C THR A 327 9.73 9.28 23.59
N LYS A 328 9.95 9.28 22.29
CA LYS A 328 11.15 8.80 21.59
C LYS A 328 11.39 7.29 21.79
N GLN A 329 10.33 6.53 22.14
CA GLN A 329 10.34 5.07 22.33
C GLN A 329 9.62 4.34 21.18
N GLU A 330 9.12 5.06 20.20
CA GLU A 330 8.25 4.57 19.13
C GLU A 330 9.03 3.94 17.96
N TRP A 331 10.27 3.45 18.20
CA TRP A 331 10.99 2.68 17.19
C TRP A 331 10.46 1.24 17.07
N MET A 332 10.73 0.60 15.94
CA MET A 332 10.43 -0.80 15.75
C MET A 332 11.33 -1.67 16.61
N LYS A 333 10.87 -2.02 17.80
CA LYS A 333 11.58 -2.87 18.74
C LYS A 333 11.70 -4.31 18.24
N THR A 334 12.80 -4.97 18.61
CA THR A 334 13.01 -6.40 18.36
C THR A 334 12.10 -7.26 19.24
N LYS A 335 11.95 -8.53 18.87
CA LYS A 335 11.22 -9.50 19.73
C LYS A 335 11.81 -9.56 21.14
N ALA A 336 13.13 -9.50 21.27
CA ALA A 336 13.81 -9.50 22.57
C ALA A 336 13.44 -8.26 23.40
N GLU A 337 13.51 -7.06 22.84
CA GLU A 337 13.12 -5.81 23.51
C GLU A 337 11.65 -5.81 23.92
N MET A 338 10.75 -6.33 23.09
CA MET A 338 9.33 -6.44 23.43
C MET A 338 9.09 -7.48 24.54
N ASN A 339 9.82 -8.61 24.53
CA ASN A 339 9.74 -9.61 25.61
C ASN A 339 10.24 -9.07 26.95
N GLU A 340 11.29 -8.25 26.96
CA GLU A 340 11.76 -7.56 28.17
C GLU A 340 10.71 -6.58 28.67
N LEU A 341 10.14 -5.79 27.75
CA LEU A 341 9.18 -4.73 28.08
C LEU A 341 7.85 -5.28 28.65
N PHE A 342 7.42 -6.46 28.21
CA PHE A 342 6.15 -7.11 28.62
C PHE A 342 6.35 -8.46 29.31
N ALA A 343 7.49 -8.66 29.98
CA ALA A 343 7.82 -9.91 30.66
C ALA A 343 6.79 -10.34 31.74
N ASP A 344 6.05 -9.40 32.30
CA ASP A 344 5.00 -9.61 33.31
C ASP A 344 3.62 -9.95 32.70
N VAL A 345 3.45 -9.81 31.37
CA VAL A 345 2.20 -10.11 30.63
C VAL A 345 2.54 -10.85 29.33
N PRO A 346 3.17 -12.04 29.40
CA PRO A 346 3.68 -12.74 28.21
C PRO A 346 2.58 -13.14 27.21
N GLU A 347 1.34 -13.32 27.68
CA GLU A 347 0.20 -13.58 26.83
C GLU A 347 -0.12 -12.43 25.86
N ALA A 348 0.20 -11.18 26.22
CA ALA A 348 0.01 -10.04 25.32
C ALA A 348 0.96 -10.07 24.14
N LEU A 349 2.13 -10.72 24.25
CA LEU A 349 3.05 -10.99 23.15
C LEU A 349 2.52 -12.12 22.27
N SER A 350 2.25 -13.29 22.85
CA SER A 350 1.80 -14.47 22.10
C SER A 350 0.45 -14.26 21.38
N ASN A 351 -0.45 -13.46 21.94
CA ASN A 351 -1.71 -13.12 21.28
C ASN A 351 -1.54 -12.30 19.98
N THR A 352 -0.38 -11.66 19.77
CA THR A 352 -0.09 -11.02 18.46
C THR A 352 0.05 -12.06 17.36
N LEU A 353 0.54 -13.26 17.67
CA LEU A 353 0.60 -14.37 16.71
C LEU A 353 -0.79 -14.97 16.45
N GLU A 354 -1.68 -14.98 17.45
CA GLU A 354 -3.07 -15.41 17.19
C GLU A 354 -3.72 -14.53 16.13
N ILE A 355 -3.49 -13.21 16.17
CA ILE A 355 -3.96 -12.30 15.13
C ILE A 355 -3.29 -12.62 13.79
N LEU A 356 -1.97 -12.84 13.77
CA LEU A 356 -1.26 -13.23 12.57
C LEU A 356 -1.83 -14.52 11.94
N ASP A 357 -2.16 -15.51 12.79
CA ASP A 357 -2.72 -16.80 12.34
C ASP A 357 -4.14 -16.65 11.80
N LYS A 358 -4.95 -15.78 12.40
CA LYS A 358 -6.31 -15.44 11.92
C LYS A 358 -6.32 -14.74 10.57
N VAL A 359 -5.25 -14.00 10.21
CA VAL A 359 -5.17 -13.31 8.93
C VAL A 359 -4.87 -14.30 7.83
N GLU A 360 -5.75 -14.37 6.84
CA GLU A 360 -5.62 -15.21 5.67
C GLU A 360 -4.61 -14.65 4.67
N TYR A 361 -4.05 -15.53 3.82
CA TYR A 361 -3.33 -15.07 2.64
C TYR A 361 -4.31 -14.78 1.52
N TYR A 362 -4.38 -13.53 1.08
CA TYR A 362 -5.16 -13.10 -0.08
C TYR A 362 -4.34 -12.15 -0.94
N SER A 363 -4.73 -12.01 -2.20
CA SER A 363 -4.13 -11.05 -3.12
C SER A 363 -5.02 -9.81 -3.22
N ILE A 364 -4.41 -8.64 -3.18
CA ILE A 364 -5.10 -7.40 -3.54
C ILE A 364 -4.98 -7.09 -5.03
N ASP A 365 -4.25 -7.92 -5.76
CA ASP A 365 -4.09 -7.80 -7.21
C ASP A 365 -5.26 -8.49 -7.91
N HIS A 366 -5.87 -7.76 -8.81
CA HIS A 366 -6.93 -8.26 -9.69
C HIS A 366 -6.66 -7.83 -11.15
N ALA A 367 -7.36 -8.47 -12.08
CA ALA A 367 -7.33 -8.05 -13.46
C ALA A 367 -7.79 -6.59 -13.59
N PRO A 368 -7.25 -5.81 -14.55
CA PRO A 368 -7.69 -4.45 -14.80
C PRO A 368 -9.21 -4.38 -14.95
N ILE A 369 -9.83 -3.43 -14.26
CA ILE A 369 -11.27 -3.18 -14.39
C ILE A 369 -11.47 -2.31 -15.62
N MET A 370 -12.09 -2.88 -16.66
CA MET A 370 -12.40 -2.14 -17.86
C MET A 370 -13.77 -1.46 -17.72
N PRO A 371 -13.84 -0.15 -17.98
CA PRO A 371 -15.12 0.53 -18.00
C PRO A 371 -15.99 0.04 -19.17
N THR A 372 -17.31 0.14 -19.02
CA THR A 372 -18.28 -0.24 -20.06
C THR A 372 -18.81 1.01 -20.75
N PHE A 373 -18.89 0.96 -22.08
CA PHE A 373 -19.50 2.00 -22.90
C PHE A 373 -20.96 1.63 -23.22
N ALA A 374 -21.87 2.59 -23.15
CA ALA A 374 -23.25 2.37 -23.54
C ALA A 374 -23.38 2.37 -25.09
N ILE A 375 -23.47 1.18 -25.68
CA ILE A 375 -23.68 1.02 -27.12
C ILE A 375 -25.11 1.48 -27.48
N PRO A 376 -25.31 2.23 -28.58
CA PRO A 376 -26.65 2.58 -29.05
C PRO A 376 -27.47 1.31 -29.37
N GLU A 377 -28.71 1.27 -28.91
CA GLU A 377 -29.59 0.08 -29.05
C GLU A 377 -29.87 -0.29 -30.51
N ASP A 378 -29.92 0.70 -31.42
CA ASP A 378 -30.09 0.49 -32.86
C ASP A 378 -28.91 -0.23 -33.51
N PHE A 379 -27.73 -0.21 -32.91
CA PHE A 379 -26.59 -1.01 -33.37
C PHE A 379 -26.67 -2.46 -32.89
N GLY A 380 -27.12 -2.68 -31.65
CA GLY A 380 -27.29 -4.01 -31.06
C GLY A 380 -27.26 -4.00 -29.55
N THR A 381 -27.68 -5.11 -28.98
CA THR A 381 -27.68 -5.34 -27.53
C THR A 381 -26.88 -6.58 -27.16
N GLU A 382 -26.41 -6.65 -25.93
CA GLU A 382 -25.68 -7.82 -25.44
C GLU A 382 -26.54 -9.10 -25.52
N GLU A 383 -27.83 -8.98 -25.22
CA GLU A 383 -28.78 -10.10 -25.36
C GLU A 383 -28.92 -10.58 -26.81
N GLY A 384 -28.99 -9.66 -27.76
CA GLY A 384 -28.97 -10.00 -29.19
C GLY A 384 -27.69 -10.72 -29.62
N TYR A 385 -26.54 -10.33 -29.04
CA TYR A 385 -25.25 -11.00 -29.31
C TYR A 385 -25.20 -12.41 -28.68
N ARG A 386 -25.78 -12.63 -27.49
CA ARG A 386 -25.91 -13.96 -26.86
C ARG A 386 -26.78 -14.90 -27.70
N GLN A 387 -27.78 -14.41 -28.41
CA GLN A 387 -28.61 -15.19 -29.32
C GLN A 387 -27.90 -15.48 -30.65
N LYS A 388 -27.03 -14.58 -31.10
CA LYS A 388 -26.38 -14.63 -32.42
C LYS A 388 -25.11 -15.47 -32.45
N TYR A 389 -24.29 -15.41 -31.38
CA TYR A 389 -22.98 -16.04 -31.31
C TYR A 389 -22.95 -17.12 -30.24
N THR A 390 -22.30 -18.25 -30.55
CA THR A 390 -22.04 -19.33 -29.61
C THR A 390 -20.75 -19.08 -28.83
N GLU A 391 -20.57 -19.79 -27.69
CA GLU A 391 -19.29 -19.74 -26.96
C GLU A 391 -18.11 -20.20 -27.82
N LYS A 392 -18.35 -21.13 -28.76
CA LYS A 392 -17.33 -21.59 -29.70
C LYS A 392 -16.92 -20.47 -30.67
N ASP A 393 -17.89 -19.72 -31.19
CA ASP A 393 -17.60 -18.58 -32.08
C ASP A 393 -16.73 -17.54 -31.35
N LEU A 394 -17.05 -17.25 -30.05
CA LEU A 394 -16.25 -16.35 -29.24
C LEU A 394 -14.87 -16.94 -28.93
N PHE A 395 -14.79 -18.24 -28.60
CA PHE A 395 -13.51 -18.90 -28.37
C PHE A 395 -12.59 -18.73 -29.58
N ASP A 396 -13.07 -19.09 -30.77
CA ASP A 396 -12.30 -18.99 -32.00
C ASP A 396 -11.89 -17.54 -32.28
N GLU A 397 -12.83 -16.60 -32.19
CA GLU A 397 -12.58 -15.18 -32.48
C GLU A 397 -11.58 -14.50 -31.53
N PHE A 398 -11.52 -14.89 -30.25
CA PHE A 398 -10.64 -14.30 -29.26
C PHE A 398 -9.29 -15.01 -29.08
N THR A 399 -9.13 -16.21 -29.64
CA THR A 399 -7.92 -17.03 -29.46
C THR A 399 -7.12 -17.27 -30.73
N GLN A 400 -7.73 -17.02 -31.90
CA GLN A 400 -7.06 -17.04 -33.21
C GLN A 400 -6.44 -15.69 -33.55
N ASP A 401 -5.57 -15.65 -34.57
CA ASP A 401 -5.06 -14.40 -35.14
C ASP A 401 -6.11 -13.68 -36.01
N GLU A 402 -5.77 -12.55 -36.57
CA GLU A 402 -6.66 -11.75 -37.44
C GLU A 402 -7.02 -12.45 -38.75
N ASN A 403 -6.30 -13.50 -39.14
CA ASN A 403 -6.52 -14.32 -40.31
C ASN A 403 -7.28 -15.64 -40.00
N GLY A 404 -7.59 -15.91 -38.73
CA GLY A 404 -8.28 -17.10 -38.26
C GLY A 404 -7.38 -18.30 -38.04
N ASN A 405 -6.06 -18.13 -37.90
CA ASN A 405 -5.14 -19.21 -37.61
C ASN A 405 -5.05 -19.45 -36.09
N VAL A 406 -4.95 -20.72 -35.70
CA VAL A 406 -4.71 -21.12 -34.30
C VAL A 406 -3.27 -20.83 -33.94
N VAL A 407 -3.06 -19.86 -33.02
CA VAL A 407 -1.74 -19.39 -32.58
C VAL A 407 -1.46 -19.71 -31.12
N LEU A 408 -2.44 -20.20 -30.36
CA LEU A 408 -2.34 -20.56 -28.94
C LEU A 408 -2.56 -22.05 -28.73
N SER A 409 -1.87 -22.64 -27.74
CA SER A 409 -2.26 -23.96 -27.25
C SER A 409 -3.63 -23.91 -26.58
N GLU A 410 -4.31 -25.06 -26.49
CA GLU A 410 -5.65 -25.13 -25.89
C GLU A 410 -5.69 -24.60 -24.45
N GLU A 411 -4.65 -24.90 -23.66
CA GLU A 411 -4.51 -24.42 -22.27
C GLU A 411 -4.33 -22.89 -22.24
N ALA A 412 -3.45 -22.34 -23.08
CA ALA A 412 -3.22 -20.88 -23.15
C ALA A 412 -4.47 -20.13 -23.65
N ALA A 413 -5.24 -20.75 -24.57
CA ALA A 413 -6.51 -20.20 -25.05
C ALA A 413 -7.56 -20.15 -23.92
N LYS A 414 -7.73 -21.22 -23.14
CA LYS A 414 -8.62 -21.27 -21.97
C LYS A 414 -8.23 -20.23 -20.91
N ASP A 415 -6.94 -20.10 -20.65
CA ASP A 415 -6.41 -19.10 -19.70
C ASP A 415 -6.66 -17.66 -20.19
N LYS A 416 -6.57 -17.42 -21.49
CA LYS A 416 -6.90 -16.12 -22.11
C LYS A 416 -8.36 -15.76 -21.90
N ILE A 417 -9.29 -16.69 -22.18
CA ILE A 417 -10.73 -16.50 -21.95
C ILE A 417 -11.02 -16.18 -20.48
N LYS A 418 -10.42 -16.95 -19.57
CA LYS A 418 -10.55 -16.72 -18.12
C LYS A 418 -10.04 -15.32 -17.70
N ARG A 419 -8.90 -14.88 -18.23
CA ARG A 419 -8.35 -13.53 -17.95
C ARG A 419 -9.23 -12.41 -18.46
N LEU A 420 -9.93 -12.60 -19.59
CA LEU A 420 -10.90 -11.63 -20.12
C LEU A 420 -12.22 -11.60 -19.33
N GLY A 421 -12.39 -12.51 -18.36
CA GLY A 421 -13.54 -12.56 -17.45
C GLY A 421 -14.60 -13.58 -17.81
N GLY A 422 -14.25 -14.55 -18.65
CA GLY A 422 -15.16 -15.64 -19.08
C GLY A 422 -16.12 -15.21 -20.21
N TYR A 423 -16.88 -16.18 -20.69
CA TYR A 423 -17.79 -15.97 -21.83
C TYR A 423 -18.82 -14.87 -21.59
N ASP A 424 -19.31 -14.72 -20.37
CA ASP A 424 -20.27 -13.66 -20.05
C ASP A 424 -19.77 -12.26 -20.40
N LYS A 425 -18.48 -11.98 -20.14
CA LYS A 425 -17.87 -10.69 -20.52
C LYS A 425 -17.51 -10.62 -22.01
N LEU A 426 -17.21 -11.75 -22.65
CA LEU A 426 -16.81 -11.76 -24.06
C LEU A 426 -17.93 -11.29 -24.99
N TYR A 427 -19.20 -11.59 -24.70
CA TYR A 427 -20.32 -11.06 -25.48
C TYR A 427 -20.32 -9.53 -25.50
N ARG A 428 -20.05 -8.92 -24.34
CA ARG A 428 -19.95 -7.47 -24.22
C ARG A 428 -18.76 -6.92 -24.98
N ILE A 429 -17.57 -7.52 -24.81
CA ILE A 429 -16.35 -7.09 -25.51
C ILE A 429 -16.55 -7.21 -27.03
N LYS A 430 -17.21 -8.27 -27.49
CA LYS A 430 -17.55 -8.46 -28.91
C LYS A 430 -18.45 -7.37 -29.44
N LEU A 431 -19.52 -7.01 -28.72
CA LEU A 431 -20.44 -5.94 -29.10
C LEU A 431 -19.69 -4.59 -29.19
N GLU A 432 -18.89 -4.27 -28.18
CA GLU A 432 -18.07 -3.06 -28.16
C GLU A 432 -17.03 -3.06 -29.30
N ALA A 433 -16.41 -4.19 -29.60
CA ALA A 433 -15.45 -4.32 -30.70
C ALA A 433 -16.07 -4.11 -32.08
N ASP A 434 -17.27 -4.65 -32.32
CA ASP A 434 -17.97 -4.47 -33.57
C ASP A 434 -18.43 -3.02 -33.76
N TYR A 435 -18.88 -2.36 -32.69
CA TYR A 435 -19.20 -0.95 -32.71
C TYR A 435 -17.96 -0.07 -32.94
N LEU A 436 -16.85 -0.36 -32.27
CA LEU A 436 -15.57 0.30 -32.48
C LEU A 436 -15.11 0.15 -33.94
N LYS A 437 -15.22 -1.07 -34.50
CA LYS A 437 -14.91 -1.34 -35.90
C LYS A 437 -15.74 -0.46 -36.86
N LYS A 438 -17.07 -0.39 -36.64
CA LYS A 438 -17.95 0.47 -37.44
C LYS A 438 -17.47 1.92 -37.41
N LEU A 439 -17.27 2.51 -36.23
CA LEU A 439 -16.83 3.90 -36.09
C LEU A 439 -15.47 4.13 -36.73
N THR A 440 -14.55 3.17 -36.59
CA THR A 440 -13.21 3.24 -37.18
C THR A 440 -13.27 3.30 -38.70
N PHE A 441 -14.05 2.39 -39.34
CA PHE A 441 -14.17 2.38 -40.82
C PHE A 441 -14.95 3.59 -41.34
N ASP A 442 -15.95 4.08 -40.60
CA ASP A 442 -16.64 5.33 -40.95
C ASP A 442 -15.68 6.54 -40.91
N GLY A 443 -14.76 6.56 -39.93
CA GLY A 443 -13.70 7.56 -39.86
C GLY A 443 -12.63 7.39 -40.94
N ALA A 444 -12.21 6.15 -41.19
CA ALA A 444 -11.19 5.84 -42.18
C ALA A 444 -11.59 6.32 -43.60
N LYS A 445 -12.85 6.13 -43.97
CA LYS A 445 -13.37 6.64 -45.24
C LYS A 445 -13.23 8.15 -45.38
N LYS A 446 -13.34 8.89 -44.29
CA LYS A 446 -13.20 10.37 -44.28
C LYS A 446 -11.75 10.81 -44.45
N PHE A 447 -10.78 10.07 -43.89
CA PHE A 447 -9.38 10.47 -43.84
C PHE A 447 -8.52 9.84 -44.94
N TYR A 448 -8.85 8.61 -45.37
CA TYR A 448 -8.06 7.84 -46.35
C TYR A 448 -8.81 7.59 -47.67
N GLY A 449 -10.09 8.02 -47.77
CA GLY A 449 -10.92 7.87 -48.96
C GLY A 449 -11.74 6.58 -49.00
N ASP A 450 -12.61 6.46 -50.01
CA ASP A 450 -13.46 5.27 -50.24
C ASP A 450 -13.39 4.94 -51.74
N PRO A 451 -12.83 3.80 -52.14
CA PRO A 451 -12.39 2.66 -51.30
C PRO A 451 -11.05 2.90 -50.59
N LEU A 452 -10.89 2.25 -49.42
CA LEU A 452 -9.63 2.25 -48.69
C LEU A 452 -8.56 1.44 -49.42
N SER A 453 -7.29 1.91 -49.36
CA SER A 453 -6.16 1.12 -49.86
C SER A 453 -6.00 -0.19 -49.07
N PRO A 454 -5.42 -1.24 -49.68
CA PRO A 454 -5.14 -2.51 -48.97
C PRO A 454 -4.31 -2.30 -47.71
N GLU A 455 -3.27 -1.50 -47.76
CA GLU A 455 -2.38 -1.16 -46.65
C GLU A 455 -3.14 -0.58 -45.43
N VAL A 456 -3.97 0.42 -45.65
CA VAL A 456 -4.80 1.03 -44.62
C VAL A 456 -5.77 0.01 -44.02
N LYS A 457 -6.40 -0.80 -44.89
CA LYS A 457 -7.36 -1.81 -44.45
C LYS A 457 -6.71 -2.88 -43.59
N GLU A 458 -5.56 -3.41 -44.00
CA GLU A 458 -4.79 -4.40 -43.25
C GLU A 458 -4.36 -3.85 -41.87
N ARG A 459 -3.82 -2.63 -41.85
CA ARG A 459 -3.44 -1.97 -40.62
C ARG A 459 -4.61 -1.81 -39.64
N LEU A 460 -5.77 -1.36 -40.09
CA LEU A 460 -6.96 -1.19 -39.26
C LEU A 460 -7.50 -2.54 -38.74
N VAL A 461 -7.52 -3.58 -39.60
CA VAL A 461 -7.97 -4.93 -39.17
C VAL A 461 -7.04 -5.47 -38.12
N PHE A 462 -5.72 -5.35 -38.29
CA PHE A 462 -4.73 -5.77 -37.32
C PHE A 462 -4.90 -5.04 -35.97
N GLU A 463 -4.94 -3.71 -35.98
CA GLU A 463 -5.09 -2.94 -34.74
C GLU A 463 -6.39 -3.26 -33.96
N LEU A 464 -7.53 -3.33 -34.69
CA LEU A 464 -8.83 -3.68 -34.13
C LEU A 464 -8.84 -5.09 -33.53
N HIS A 465 -8.14 -6.05 -34.18
CA HIS A 465 -8.00 -7.40 -33.66
C HIS A 465 -7.24 -7.41 -32.33
N ILE A 466 -6.09 -6.71 -32.24
CA ILE A 466 -5.32 -6.59 -31.00
C ILE A 466 -6.16 -5.93 -29.90
N MET A 467 -6.82 -4.80 -30.18
CA MET A 467 -7.67 -4.12 -29.19
C MET A 467 -8.79 -5.02 -28.66
N LYS A 468 -9.44 -5.78 -29.54
CA LYS A 468 -10.49 -6.76 -29.18
C LYS A 468 -9.95 -7.86 -28.30
N THR A 469 -8.89 -8.55 -28.75
CA THR A 469 -8.32 -9.71 -28.05
C THR A 469 -7.61 -9.37 -26.73
N MET A 470 -7.27 -8.10 -26.51
CA MET A 470 -6.79 -7.58 -25.23
C MET A 470 -7.92 -7.05 -24.32
N GLY A 471 -9.18 -6.94 -24.82
CA GLY A 471 -10.34 -6.52 -24.05
C GLY A 471 -10.50 -5.00 -23.90
N PHE A 472 -9.94 -4.20 -24.80
CA PHE A 472 -9.90 -2.73 -24.71
C PHE A 472 -10.92 -1.94 -25.55
N PRO A 473 -11.86 -2.51 -26.33
CA PRO A 473 -12.75 -1.71 -27.17
C PRO A 473 -13.54 -0.66 -26.41
N GLY A 474 -14.10 -1.02 -25.23
CA GLY A 474 -14.85 -0.09 -24.40
C GLY A 474 -14.03 1.13 -23.94
N TYR A 475 -12.74 0.93 -23.66
CA TYR A 475 -11.84 2.03 -23.29
C TYR A 475 -11.68 3.04 -24.45
N PHE A 476 -11.45 2.57 -25.67
CA PHE A 476 -11.34 3.46 -26.83
C PHE A 476 -12.64 4.20 -27.13
N LEU A 477 -13.78 3.53 -26.97
CA LEU A 477 -15.09 4.16 -27.16
C LEU A 477 -15.34 5.28 -26.13
N ILE A 478 -14.99 5.06 -24.86
CA ILE A 478 -15.10 6.09 -23.80
C ILE A 478 -14.18 7.28 -24.10
N VAL A 479 -12.93 7.02 -24.49
CA VAL A 479 -11.97 8.08 -24.82
C VAL A 479 -12.47 8.91 -26.01
N GLN A 480 -12.94 8.26 -27.07
CA GLN A 480 -13.53 8.92 -28.22
C GLN A 480 -14.75 9.77 -27.83
N ASP A 481 -15.60 9.27 -26.94
CA ASP A 481 -16.85 9.91 -26.54
C ASP A 481 -16.59 11.24 -25.80
N PHE A 482 -15.71 11.26 -24.81
CA PHE A 482 -15.43 12.51 -24.09
C PHE A 482 -14.60 13.51 -24.92
N ILE A 483 -13.78 13.04 -25.86
CA ILE A 483 -13.11 13.91 -26.82
C ILE A 483 -14.14 14.56 -27.74
N ALA A 484 -15.10 13.78 -28.27
CA ALA A 484 -16.19 14.29 -29.08
C ALA A 484 -17.06 15.30 -28.31
N ALA A 485 -17.37 15.00 -27.05
CA ALA A 485 -18.10 15.92 -26.19
C ALA A 485 -17.33 17.24 -25.98
N GLY A 486 -16.04 17.19 -25.69
CA GLY A 486 -15.20 18.38 -25.55
C GLY A 486 -15.22 19.26 -26.80
N ARG A 487 -15.09 18.65 -27.99
CA ARG A 487 -15.20 19.39 -29.26
C ARG A 487 -16.58 20.03 -29.45
N ASN A 488 -17.66 19.33 -29.10
CA ASN A 488 -19.02 19.86 -29.22
C ASN A 488 -19.26 21.02 -28.24
N MET A 489 -18.54 21.08 -27.12
CA MET A 489 -18.55 22.22 -26.19
C MET A 489 -17.65 23.37 -26.62
N GLY A 490 -16.92 23.23 -27.76
CA GLY A 490 -15.98 24.25 -28.24
C GLY A 490 -14.62 24.22 -27.52
N VAL A 491 -14.34 23.18 -26.74
CA VAL A 491 -13.05 23.02 -26.03
C VAL A 491 -11.97 22.58 -27.03
N SER A 492 -10.85 23.29 -27.05
CA SER A 492 -9.72 22.94 -27.91
C SER A 492 -9.01 21.70 -27.36
N ILE A 493 -8.74 20.74 -28.27
CA ILE A 493 -8.09 19.47 -27.94
C ILE A 493 -6.83 19.31 -28.76
N GLY A 494 -5.75 18.98 -28.10
CA GLY A 494 -4.43 18.76 -28.68
C GLY A 494 -4.41 17.67 -29.76
N PRO A 495 -3.31 17.57 -30.53
CA PRO A 495 -3.18 16.58 -31.61
C PRO A 495 -2.97 15.15 -31.12
N GLY A 496 -2.80 14.94 -29.81
CA GLY A 496 -2.36 13.69 -29.20
C GLY A 496 -0.84 13.67 -29.03
N ARG A 497 -0.41 12.94 -28.02
CA ARG A 497 1.01 12.75 -27.69
C ARG A 497 1.26 11.32 -27.16
N GLY A 498 2.51 10.98 -26.94
CA GLY A 498 2.88 9.65 -26.43
C GLY A 498 2.70 8.54 -27.47
N SER A 499 2.52 7.32 -27.01
CA SER A 499 2.47 6.13 -27.86
C SER A 499 1.18 5.98 -28.65
N ALA A 500 0.07 6.57 -28.18
CA ALA A 500 -1.23 6.51 -28.85
C ALA A 500 -1.23 7.11 -30.29
N ALA A 501 -0.28 8.01 -30.57
CA ALA A 501 -0.07 8.55 -31.91
C ALA A 501 0.30 7.47 -32.94
N GLY A 502 0.76 6.28 -32.52
CA GLY A 502 1.05 5.15 -33.41
C GLY A 502 -0.17 4.34 -33.85
N SER A 503 -1.40 4.68 -33.40
CA SER A 503 -2.61 3.94 -33.74
C SER A 503 -3.40 4.60 -34.86
N ALA A 504 -3.63 3.87 -35.98
CA ALA A 504 -4.50 4.28 -37.09
C ALA A 504 -5.99 4.27 -36.67
N VAL A 505 -6.38 3.36 -35.78
CA VAL A 505 -7.72 3.34 -35.16
C VAL A 505 -7.94 4.63 -34.36
N ALA A 506 -7.00 5.04 -33.51
CA ALA A 506 -7.10 6.28 -32.76
C ALA A 506 -7.18 7.51 -33.63
N TYR A 507 -6.46 7.52 -34.76
CA TYR A 507 -6.55 8.58 -35.77
C TYR A 507 -7.93 8.61 -36.46
N CYS A 508 -8.44 7.46 -36.92
CA CYS A 508 -9.77 7.36 -37.52
C CYS A 508 -10.90 7.78 -36.57
N LEU A 509 -10.76 7.50 -35.29
CA LEU A 509 -11.71 7.93 -34.25
C LEU A 509 -11.51 9.39 -33.82
N GLN A 510 -10.54 10.09 -34.40
CA GLN A 510 -10.16 11.44 -34.00
C GLN A 510 -9.71 11.57 -32.52
N ILE A 511 -9.25 10.50 -31.92
CA ILE A 511 -8.57 10.53 -30.61
C ILE A 511 -7.23 11.27 -30.78
N THR A 512 -6.49 10.95 -31.85
CA THR A 512 -5.29 11.68 -32.26
C THR A 512 -5.52 12.41 -33.60
N LYS A 513 -4.66 13.39 -33.92
CA LYS A 513 -4.66 14.12 -35.19
C LYS A 513 -3.40 13.85 -36.02
N ILE A 514 -2.59 12.88 -35.59
CA ILE A 514 -1.35 12.46 -36.24
C ILE A 514 -1.65 11.19 -37.01
N ASP A 515 -1.42 11.22 -38.31
CA ASP A 515 -1.59 10.06 -39.20
C ASP A 515 -0.39 9.10 -39.05
N PRO A 516 -0.56 7.93 -38.38
CA PRO A 516 0.55 7.02 -38.12
C PRO A 516 1.08 6.32 -39.37
N ILE A 517 0.25 6.16 -40.43
CA ILE A 517 0.67 5.55 -41.68
C ILE A 517 1.57 6.52 -42.43
N LYS A 518 1.18 7.78 -42.55
CA LYS A 518 1.98 8.84 -43.18
C LYS A 518 3.36 9.03 -42.55
N TYR A 519 3.47 8.86 -41.22
CA TYR A 519 4.71 9.09 -40.48
C TYR A 519 5.42 7.78 -40.09
N ASP A 520 4.97 6.64 -40.61
CA ASP A 520 5.55 5.30 -40.33
C ASP A 520 5.71 4.99 -38.82
N LEU A 521 4.64 5.26 -38.07
CA LEU A 521 4.62 5.04 -36.63
C LEU A 521 4.18 3.61 -36.29
N LEU A 522 4.89 2.98 -35.36
CA LEU A 522 4.66 1.60 -34.95
C LEU A 522 3.55 1.49 -33.87
N PHE A 523 2.52 0.69 -34.19
CA PHE A 523 1.43 0.39 -33.25
C PHE A 523 1.89 -0.42 -32.03
N GLU A 524 2.86 -1.30 -32.21
CA GLU A 524 3.39 -2.18 -31.18
C GLU A 524 4.06 -1.41 -30.02
N ARG A 525 4.42 -0.14 -30.23
CA ARG A 525 4.85 0.77 -29.16
C ARG A 525 3.70 1.22 -28.27
N PHE A 526 2.49 1.22 -28.79
CA PHE A 526 1.28 1.61 -28.07
C PHE A 526 0.60 0.42 -27.41
N LEU A 527 0.31 -0.64 -28.17
CA LEU A 527 -0.27 -1.88 -27.66
C LEU A 527 0.57 -3.07 -28.13
N ASN A 528 1.02 -3.86 -27.15
CA ASN A 528 1.76 -5.09 -27.40
C ASN A 528 1.08 -6.23 -26.63
N PRO A 529 0.60 -7.30 -27.30
CA PRO A 529 -0.01 -8.47 -26.66
C PRO A 529 0.87 -9.15 -25.62
N ASP A 530 2.20 -9.05 -25.76
CA ASP A 530 3.18 -9.62 -24.80
C ASP A 530 3.31 -8.81 -23.51
N ARG A 531 2.84 -7.56 -23.52
CA ARG A 531 2.79 -6.68 -22.35
C ARG A 531 1.35 -6.48 -21.88
N ILE A 532 0.97 -7.13 -20.80
CA ILE A 532 -0.35 -6.95 -20.17
C ILE A 532 -0.32 -5.63 -19.38
N SER A 533 -0.41 -4.50 -20.09
CA SER A 533 -0.60 -3.18 -19.49
C SER A 533 -1.79 -2.50 -20.13
N LEU A 534 -2.54 -1.72 -19.34
CA LEU A 534 -3.58 -0.85 -19.91
C LEU A 534 -2.95 0.15 -20.88
N PRO A 535 -3.60 0.45 -22.01
CA PRO A 535 -3.18 1.52 -22.89
C PRO A 535 -3.26 2.86 -22.16
N ASP A 536 -2.23 3.68 -22.33
CA ASP A 536 -2.17 5.04 -21.80
C ASP A 536 -2.37 6.03 -22.93
N ILE A 537 -3.47 6.78 -22.89
CA ILE A 537 -3.82 7.79 -23.89
C ILE A 537 -3.80 9.16 -23.23
N ASP A 538 -2.75 9.90 -23.50
CA ASP A 538 -2.59 11.28 -23.04
C ASP A 538 -3.39 12.24 -23.92
N ILE A 539 -4.31 13.00 -23.32
CA ILE A 539 -5.17 13.95 -24.02
C ILE A 539 -5.01 15.32 -23.38
N ASP A 540 -4.64 16.29 -24.21
CA ASP A 540 -4.48 17.67 -23.78
C ASP A 540 -5.74 18.47 -24.13
N PHE A 541 -6.38 19.07 -23.14
CA PHE A 541 -7.49 20.01 -23.27
C PHE A 541 -6.98 21.41 -22.96
N ASP A 542 -7.60 22.43 -23.56
CA ASP A 542 -7.33 23.80 -23.13
C ASP A 542 -7.71 24.01 -21.65
N ASP A 543 -6.97 24.91 -21.02
CA ASP A 543 -7.06 25.14 -19.58
C ASP A 543 -8.44 25.67 -19.15
N ASP A 544 -9.03 26.53 -19.97
CA ASP A 544 -10.34 27.13 -19.70
C ASP A 544 -11.47 26.11 -19.80
N GLY A 545 -11.42 25.21 -20.78
CA GLY A 545 -12.49 24.25 -21.09
C GLY A 545 -12.39 22.91 -20.36
N ARG A 546 -11.22 22.55 -19.84
CA ARG A 546 -10.98 21.24 -19.19
C ARG A 546 -11.96 20.92 -18.06
N GLY A 547 -12.31 21.91 -17.25
CA GLY A 547 -13.26 21.74 -16.13
C GLY A 547 -14.65 21.33 -16.57
N GLU A 548 -15.12 21.84 -17.71
CA GLU A 548 -16.41 21.48 -18.30
C GLU A 548 -16.44 20.03 -18.79
N VAL A 549 -15.36 19.59 -19.44
CA VAL A 549 -15.22 18.19 -19.89
C VAL A 549 -15.22 17.23 -18.71
N LEU A 550 -14.46 17.53 -17.64
CA LEU A 550 -14.45 16.72 -16.41
C LEU A 550 -15.83 16.62 -15.76
N ARG A 551 -16.58 17.73 -15.71
CA ARG A 551 -17.96 17.74 -15.20
C ARG A 551 -18.85 16.84 -16.05
N TRP A 552 -18.81 16.98 -17.37
CA TRP A 552 -19.59 16.16 -18.29
C TRP A 552 -19.28 14.66 -18.16
N VAL A 553 -17.99 14.29 -18.05
CA VAL A 553 -17.56 12.90 -17.82
C VAL A 553 -18.15 12.37 -16.50
N THR A 554 -18.07 13.17 -15.43
CA THR A 554 -18.60 12.81 -14.11
C THR A 554 -20.11 12.63 -14.14
N GLU A 555 -20.84 13.50 -14.83
CA GLU A 555 -22.31 13.41 -14.96
C GLU A 555 -22.70 12.18 -15.81
N LYS A 556 -22.02 11.95 -16.93
CA LYS A 556 -22.36 10.85 -17.86
C LYS A 556 -22.02 9.48 -17.30
N TYR A 557 -20.81 9.31 -16.75
CA TYR A 557 -20.32 8.00 -16.30
C TYR A 557 -20.59 7.71 -14.82
N GLY A 558 -20.96 8.72 -14.05
CA GLY A 558 -21.31 8.62 -12.64
C GLY A 558 -20.19 9.06 -11.70
N GLN A 559 -20.56 9.84 -10.70
CA GLN A 559 -19.65 10.42 -9.72
C GLN A 559 -18.82 9.38 -8.95
N GLU A 560 -19.35 8.15 -8.79
CA GLU A 560 -18.62 7.06 -8.12
C GLU A 560 -17.62 6.33 -9.02
N LYS A 561 -17.58 6.66 -10.32
CA LYS A 561 -16.72 6.01 -11.33
C LYS A 561 -15.63 6.92 -11.86
N VAL A 562 -15.59 8.18 -11.45
CA VAL A 562 -14.62 9.18 -11.90
C VAL A 562 -13.87 9.72 -10.69
N ALA A 563 -12.54 9.63 -10.74
CA ALA A 563 -11.68 10.14 -9.67
C ALA A 563 -10.35 10.64 -10.24
N HIS A 564 -9.79 11.66 -9.59
CA HIS A 564 -8.42 12.08 -9.86
C HIS A 564 -7.41 11.10 -9.25
N ILE A 565 -6.27 10.95 -9.90
CA ILE A 565 -5.15 10.19 -9.35
C ILE A 565 -4.45 11.03 -8.29
N ILE A 566 -4.21 10.41 -7.12
CA ILE A 566 -3.41 11.02 -6.05
C ILE A 566 -1.92 10.98 -6.41
N THR A 567 -1.20 12.06 -6.06
CA THR A 567 0.26 12.10 -6.10
C THR A 567 0.83 12.29 -4.72
N TYR A 568 2.05 11.77 -4.51
CA TYR A 568 2.77 11.91 -3.25
C TYR A 568 4.01 12.77 -3.48
N GLY A 569 4.02 13.95 -2.87
CA GLY A 569 5.20 14.80 -2.80
C GLY A 569 6.16 14.27 -1.74
N THR A 570 7.43 14.04 -2.12
CA THR A 570 8.47 13.58 -1.19
C THR A 570 9.43 14.69 -0.83
N MET A 571 10.13 14.54 0.30
CA MET A 571 11.22 15.42 0.71
C MET A 571 12.44 15.17 -0.18
N ALA A 572 12.50 15.85 -1.32
CA ALA A 572 13.64 15.79 -2.23
C ALA A 572 14.90 16.40 -1.56
N THR A 573 16.09 16.04 -2.03
CA THR A 573 17.39 16.37 -1.44
C THR A 573 17.53 17.83 -0.99
N LYS A 574 17.26 18.81 -1.88
CA LYS A 574 17.34 20.25 -1.55
C LYS A 574 16.26 20.67 -0.55
N LEU A 575 15.07 20.09 -0.64
CA LEU A 575 13.93 20.38 0.26
C LEU A 575 14.18 19.81 1.66
N ALA A 576 14.74 18.62 1.78
CA ALA A 576 15.07 17.99 3.07
C ALA A 576 16.05 18.87 3.87
N ILE A 577 17.09 19.40 3.21
CA ILE A 577 18.04 20.36 3.85
C ILE A 577 17.29 21.60 4.37
N LYS A 578 16.44 22.20 3.53
CA LYS A 578 15.72 23.43 3.89
C LYS A 578 14.69 23.21 5.00
N ASP A 579 13.95 22.11 4.97
CA ASP A 579 12.95 21.79 5.98
C ASP A 579 13.61 21.52 7.35
N VAL A 580 14.68 20.73 7.40
CA VAL A 580 15.41 20.49 8.65
C VAL A 580 16.07 21.77 9.17
N ALA A 581 16.73 22.54 8.29
CA ALA A 581 17.33 23.84 8.64
C ALA A 581 16.32 24.79 9.29
N ARG A 582 15.10 24.84 8.72
CA ARG A 582 14.03 25.70 9.22
C ARG A 582 13.63 25.38 10.65
N VAL A 583 13.35 24.12 10.96
CA VAL A 583 12.91 23.73 12.32
C VAL A 583 14.02 23.83 13.36
N GLN A 584 15.28 23.81 12.94
CA GLN A 584 16.47 24.01 13.79
C GLN A 584 16.90 25.47 13.91
N LYS A 585 16.22 26.37 13.16
CA LYS A 585 16.59 27.81 13.08
C LYS A 585 17.99 28.04 12.53
N LEU A 586 18.48 27.17 11.64
CA LEU A 586 19.70 27.51 10.88
C LEU A 586 19.40 28.76 10.01
N PRO A 587 20.27 29.74 9.98
CA PRO A 587 20.05 30.97 9.19
C PRO A 587 19.72 30.65 7.73
N LEU A 588 18.73 31.35 7.16
CA LEU A 588 18.23 31.09 5.79
C LEU A 588 19.35 31.16 4.74
N ALA A 589 20.27 32.11 4.88
CA ALA A 589 21.42 32.26 3.97
C ALA A 589 22.29 31.00 3.95
N GLU A 590 22.51 30.38 5.11
CA GLU A 590 23.31 29.15 5.23
C GLU A 590 22.54 27.96 4.70
N SER A 591 21.23 27.83 4.99
CA SER A 591 20.36 26.81 4.41
C SER A 591 20.34 26.87 2.87
N ASP A 592 20.22 28.08 2.31
CA ASP A 592 20.27 28.30 0.87
C ASP A 592 21.62 27.96 0.26
N ARG A 593 22.73 28.32 0.96
CA ARG A 593 24.09 27.95 0.56
C ARG A 593 24.23 26.42 0.46
N LEU A 594 23.86 25.70 1.51
CA LEU A 594 23.91 24.22 1.54
C LEU A 594 23.06 23.59 0.43
N ALA A 595 21.83 24.06 0.24
CA ALA A 595 20.94 23.54 -0.79
C ALA A 595 21.48 23.80 -2.22
N LYS A 596 22.16 24.94 -2.46
CA LYS A 596 22.77 25.25 -3.76
C LYS A 596 24.00 24.40 -4.07
N LEU A 597 24.70 23.87 -3.07
CA LEU A 597 25.82 22.94 -3.27
C LEU A 597 25.37 21.57 -3.81
N VAL A 598 24.11 21.20 -3.64
CA VAL A 598 23.58 19.95 -4.19
C VAL A 598 23.49 20.05 -5.71
N PRO A 599 24.22 19.23 -6.48
CA PRO A 599 24.21 19.26 -7.93
C PRO A 599 22.85 18.82 -8.47
N ASP A 600 22.52 19.22 -9.70
CA ASP A 600 21.28 18.77 -10.35
C ASP A 600 21.40 17.33 -10.87
N LYS A 601 22.63 16.84 -11.11
CA LYS A 601 22.91 15.46 -11.57
C LYS A 601 24.27 15.00 -11.03
N ILE A 602 24.35 13.72 -10.69
CA ILE A 602 25.60 13.03 -10.33
C ILE A 602 25.87 12.00 -11.41
N PRO A 603 27.09 11.96 -12.06
CA PRO A 603 27.40 10.93 -13.05
C PRO A 603 27.27 9.53 -12.46
N ASP A 604 26.63 8.64 -13.22
CA ASP A 604 26.46 7.21 -12.92
C ASP A 604 25.84 6.84 -11.55
N LYS A 605 25.33 7.84 -10.81
CA LYS A 605 24.65 7.65 -9.53
C LYS A 605 23.30 8.38 -9.48
N LYS A 606 22.36 7.77 -8.76
CA LYS A 606 21.09 8.45 -8.42
C LYS A 606 21.38 9.67 -7.55
N LEU A 607 20.74 10.81 -7.86
CA LEU A 607 20.80 11.97 -6.99
C LEU A 607 20.06 11.67 -5.68
N ASN A 608 20.80 11.73 -4.59
CA ASN A 608 20.33 11.76 -3.20
C ASN A 608 21.40 12.44 -2.33
N LEU A 609 21.06 12.80 -1.10
CA LEU A 609 21.95 13.56 -0.23
C LEU A 609 23.24 12.78 0.11
N LYS A 610 23.13 11.46 0.32
CA LYS A 610 24.31 10.60 0.56
C LYS A 610 25.31 10.69 -0.60
N ASN A 611 24.83 10.45 -1.82
CA ASN A 611 25.68 10.50 -3.02
C ASN A 611 26.18 11.92 -3.31
N ALA A 612 25.38 12.96 -3.01
CA ALA A 612 25.79 14.35 -3.15
C ALA A 612 26.91 14.72 -2.19
N ILE A 613 26.84 14.27 -0.94
CA ILE A 613 27.91 14.45 0.06
C ILE A 613 29.19 13.74 -0.41
N GLU A 614 29.10 12.49 -0.91
CA GLU A 614 30.24 11.77 -1.44
C GLU A 614 30.88 12.47 -2.65
N TYR A 615 30.11 13.20 -3.45
CA TYR A 615 30.56 13.82 -4.71
C TYR A 615 31.06 15.26 -4.53
N VAL A 616 30.53 16.03 -3.55
CA VAL A 616 30.81 17.47 -3.37
C VAL A 616 31.62 17.69 -2.08
N PRO A 617 32.90 18.11 -2.17
CA PRO A 617 33.75 18.32 -0.98
C PRO A 617 33.20 19.30 0.04
N GLU A 618 32.50 20.36 -0.39
CA GLU A 618 31.89 21.35 0.47
C GLU A 618 30.71 20.77 1.27
N LEU A 619 29.97 19.79 0.72
CA LEU A 619 28.94 19.06 1.46
C LEU A 619 29.55 18.07 2.47
N GLN A 620 30.70 17.46 2.16
CA GLN A 620 31.47 16.65 3.12
C GLN A 620 31.93 17.51 4.31
N ALA A 621 32.46 18.71 4.01
CA ALA A 621 32.85 19.65 5.05
C ALA A 621 31.65 20.11 5.90
N ALA A 622 30.48 20.28 5.31
CA ALA A 622 29.25 20.61 6.03
C ALA A 622 28.78 19.46 6.95
N GLU A 623 28.84 18.21 6.51
CA GLU A 623 28.52 17.02 7.33
C GLU A 623 29.49 16.88 8.51
N ALA A 624 30.75 17.24 8.35
CA ALA A 624 31.78 17.24 9.39
C ALA A 624 31.92 18.59 10.13
N SER A 625 31.00 19.52 9.93
CA SER A 625 31.09 20.90 10.48
C SER A 625 31.22 20.91 12.01
N PRO A 626 32.09 21.74 12.58
CA PRO A 626 32.14 21.99 14.01
C PRO A 626 30.88 22.70 14.54
N ASP A 627 30.18 23.44 13.67
CA ASP A 627 28.87 24.02 14.00
C ASP A 627 27.79 22.92 14.10
N PRO A 628 27.23 22.71 15.31
CA PRO A 628 26.19 21.68 15.50
C PRO A 628 24.96 21.87 14.62
N LEU A 629 24.56 23.14 14.35
CA LEU A 629 23.37 23.41 13.53
C LEU A 629 23.58 22.96 12.09
N VAL A 630 24.75 23.21 11.51
CA VAL A 630 25.10 22.78 10.15
C VAL A 630 25.20 21.24 10.08
N ARG A 631 25.99 20.66 10.99
CA ARG A 631 26.22 19.21 11.05
C ARG A 631 24.91 18.44 11.23
N ASP A 632 24.07 18.85 12.19
CA ASP A 632 22.80 18.20 12.48
C ASP A 632 21.79 18.39 11.35
N THR A 633 21.81 19.56 10.66
CA THR A 633 21.00 19.76 9.45
C THR A 633 21.34 18.70 8.38
N MET A 634 22.61 18.48 8.09
CA MET A 634 23.04 17.49 7.10
C MET A 634 22.68 16.07 7.53
N LYS A 635 22.93 15.72 8.81
CA LYS A 635 22.62 14.41 9.38
C LYS A 635 21.14 14.08 9.26
N TYR A 636 20.26 14.97 9.73
CA TYR A 636 18.82 14.67 9.79
C TYR A 636 18.12 14.86 8.45
N ALA A 637 18.61 15.78 7.59
CA ALA A 637 18.15 15.86 6.22
C ALA A 637 18.39 14.55 5.44
N LYS A 638 19.55 13.91 5.66
CA LYS A 638 19.87 12.60 5.08
C LYS A 638 18.93 11.48 5.55
N MET A 639 18.47 11.53 6.81
CA MET A 639 17.52 10.56 7.38
C MET A 639 16.08 10.78 6.92
N LEU A 640 15.70 12.04 6.61
CA LEU A 640 14.34 12.41 6.21
C LEU A 640 14.17 12.52 4.69
N GLU A 641 15.27 12.48 3.91
CA GLU A 641 15.21 12.50 2.46
C GLU A 641 14.38 11.34 1.92
N GLY A 642 13.45 11.63 1.03
CA GLY A 642 12.56 10.66 0.42
C GLY A 642 11.27 10.39 1.19
N ASN A 643 11.14 10.85 2.44
CA ASN A 643 9.88 10.74 3.20
C ASN A 643 8.74 11.44 2.47
N VAL A 644 7.55 10.85 2.53
CA VAL A 644 6.35 11.47 1.98
C VAL A 644 5.98 12.69 2.82
N ARG A 645 5.89 13.84 2.16
CA ARG A 645 5.60 15.13 2.79
C ARG A 645 4.14 15.53 2.70
N GLY A 646 3.47 15.13 1.65
CA GLY A 646 2.08 15.48 1.42
C GLY A 646 1.52 14.83 0.16
N THR A 647 0.24 15.02 -0.06
CA THR A 647 -0.47 14.55 -1.24
C THR A 647 -0.87 15.71 -2.14
N GLY A 648 -1.04 15.43 -3.42
CA GLY A 648 -1.57 16.33 -4.41
C GLY A 648 -2.51 15.61 -5.36
N VAL A 649 -3.10 16.34 -6.27
CA VAL A 649 -3.88 15.80 -7.38
C VAL A 649 -2.97 15.74 -8.60
N HIS A 650 -2.96 14.62 -9.30
CA HIS A 650 -2.21 14.50 -10.55
C HIS A 650 -2.74 15.51 -11.59
N ALA A 651 -1.85 16.03 -12.41
CA ALA A 651 -2.21 17.05 -13.41
C ALA A 651 -3.15 16.52 -14.50
N CYS A 652 -3.22 15.19 -14.69
CA CYS A 652 -4.11 14.54 -15.66
C CYS A 652 -5.49 14.30 -15.08
#